data_b657ed9e5433b646a4ba18fab8905172
#
_entry.id   b657ed9e5433b646a4ba18fab8905172
#
_cell.length_a   1.000
_cell.length_b   1.000
_cell.length_c   1.000
_cell.angle_alpha   90.00
_cell.angle_beta   90.00
_cell.angle_gamma   90.00
#
_symmetry.space_group_name_H-M   'P 1'
#
loop_
_entity.id
_entity.type
_entity.pdbx_description
1 polymer ?
#
loop_
_entity_poly.entity_id
_entity_poly.type
_entity_poly.pdbx_seq_one_letter_code
_entity_poly.pdbx_strand_id
1 'polypeptide(L)'
;EGYIYLNGEQIHRERSEVLLIDDLRKYLLDRYAADGLTPSEVDSIILRLRSISGTIYEANKAVCKMICDGFIFNREDHTKKDIYIELIDFDEPEKNVFKIVNQFEIEGINNQLRIPDGIVFINGIPVVVLEFKSAVKENTTIMDAYTQLTVRYRRDIPELFKYNAFIVISDGANNKYGSFFSPYDFFYAWRKIEADDKELDGINSLVTMVSGLFRKERLLAVIKDFVYFPDSSDKDIKIVCRYPQYFAAVKLFENIKAHLRPEGDGKGGTYFGATGCGKSYTMLFLTRMLMKSTFFHSPTILIITDRTDLDDQLSKQFVASKKYIGDETVVSIDSREKLRQELQGRTSGGVYMTTIQKFTEDLELLTDRANVICISDEAHRSQINLDQKVKVTAEGVERSYGFAKYLHDSLPNATYVGFTGTPVDGTIEVFGPVVDAYTMTEAVKDGITVNLVYDGRAARVTLDQAKVREIEDYYDRCAVEGANEHQIEESQKAVAHIDAIIGDPDRLHAVAEDFINHYETRVAEGATVAGKAMFVCSNRKIAYAFYQIIVGMRPEWAEKKVCPDGVQLTEKEKKELKPIEKIKLIMTRNKDDEPELYEMLGTKDDRKEFDRQFKNVKSNFKIAIVVDMWLTGFDVPALDTIYIDKPIQQHSLIQTISRVNRVYTGKDKGLIVDYIGIKKNMNLALKKYTNFESDEFEGVEQSITIVKDQLDVLAQMFHNFNSTDYFNGSPKEQLACLNRAVEYVQLTEDLETRFMAAVKRMKQAFNLCSSSEAISDKEKDYLHFYCAVRSILFKLTKGDAPDISQMNARVRELLEGAIQSD
;
A
#
# COMPACT_ATOMS: atom_id res chain seq x y z
N GLU A 1 14.47 25.93 -12.06
CA GLU A 1 15.26 25.32 -10.98
C GLU A 1 16.76 25.64 -11.10
N GLY A 2 17.16 26.50 -12.07
CA GLY A 2 18.56 26.93 -12.22
C GLY A 2 19.53 25.86 -12.72
N TYR A 3 19.04 24.85 -13.46
CA TYR A 3 19.88 23.87 -14.13
C TYR A 3 20.42 24.44 -15.44
N ILE A 4 21.64 24.07 -15.79
CA ILE A 4 22.25 24.41 -17.07
C ILE A 4 21.67 23.47 -18.13
N TYR A 5 20.98 24.01 -19.13
CA TYR A 5 20.50 23.25 -20.26
C TYR A 5 21.56 23.14 -21.34
N LEU A 6 21.78 21.93 -21.86
CA LEU A 6 22.65 21.65 -22.98
C LEU A 6 21.98 20.71 -23.99
N ASN A 7 22.30 20.90 -25.26
CA ASN A 7 22.04 19.94 -26.31
C ASN A 7 23.22 18.93 -26.38
N GLY A 8 22.94 17.63 -26.33
CA GLY A 8 23.96 16.58 -26.34
C GLY A 8 24.84 16.56 -27.60
N GLU A 9 24.33 17.06 -28.73
CA GLU A 9 25.11 17.22 -29.98
C GLU A 9 26.28 18.21 -29.82
N GLN A 10 26.18 19.14 -28.87
CA GLN A 10 27.21 20.15 -28.61
C GLN A 10 28.30 19.67 -27.65
N ILE A 11 28.15 18.47 -27.09
CA ILE A 11 29.08 17.90 -26.11
C ILE A 11 30.07 17.00 -26.83
N HIS A 12 31.33 17.40 -26.82
CA HIS A 12 32.42 16.60 -27.40
C HIS A 12 32.80 15.45 -26.48
N ARG A 13 32.41 14.22 -26.84
CA ARG A 13 32.72 12.98 -26.12
C ARG A 13 32.64 11.77 -27.02
N GLU A 14 33.17 10.63 -26.61
CA GLU A 14 32.85 9.37 -27.24
C GLU A 14 31.38 8.98 -26.95
N ARG A 15 30.66 8.46 -27.93
CA ARG A 15 29.25 8.08 -27.79
C ARG A 15 29.02 6.95 -26.78
N SER A 16 30.05 6.14 -26.52
CA SER A 16 30.01 5.08 -25.50
C SER A 16 30.15 5.61 -24.05
N GLU A 17 30.67 6.84 -23.89
CA GLU A 17 30.86 7.46 -22.59
C GLU A 17 29.58 8.12 -22.09
N VAL A 18 29.11 7.71 -20.91
CA VAL A 18 27.88 8.21 -20.30
C VAL A 18 28.12 9.29 -19.24
N LEU A 19 29.34 9.42 -18.76
CA LEU A 19 29.74 10.48 -17.82
C LEU A 19 30.14 11.75 -18.58
N LEU A 20 29.87 12.92 -18.03
CA LEU A 20 30.49 14.18 -18.44
C LEU A 20 31.81 14.32 -17.69
N ILE A 21 32.87 13.68 -18.22
CA ILE A 21 34.15 13.50 -17.52
C ILE A 21 34.76 14.83 -17.17
N ASP A 22 34.70 15.83 -18.04
CA ASP A 22 35.28 17.15 -17.80
C ASP A 22 34.62 17.87 -16.61
N ASP A 23 33.30 17.73 -16.48
CA ASP A 23 32.56 18.30 -15.35
C ASP A 23 32.94 17.60 -14.03
N LEU A 24 33.04 16.26 -14.03
CA LEU A 24 33.42 15.49 -12.86
C LEU A 24 34.85 15.78 -12.45
N ARG A 25 35.76 15.86 -13.42
CA ARG A 25 37.17 16.22 -13.19
C ARG A 25 37.30 17.61 -12.57
N LYS A 26 36.61 18.58 -13.15
CA LYS A 26 36.59 19.95 -12.66
C LYS A 26 36.06 20.02 -11.21
N TYR A 27 34.92 19.39 -10.95
CA TYR A 27 34.34 19.36 -9.60
C TYR A 27 35.31 18.78 -8.57
N LEU A 28 35.92 17.64 -8.87
CA LEU A 28 36.87 16.99 -7.94
C LEU A 28 38.14 17.85 -7.70
N LEU A 29 38.70 18.44 -8.73
CA LEU A 29 39.84 19.32 -8.60
C LEU A 29 39.52 20.58 -7.78
N ASP A 30 38.38 21.21 -8.05
CA ASP A 30 37.95 22.43 -7.35
C ASP A 30 37.65 22.13 -5.87
N ARG A 31 36.92 21.04 -5.59
CA ARG A 31 36.52 20.65 -4.22
C ARG A 31 37.73 20.29 -3.35
N TYR A 32 38.67 19.54 -3.88
CA TYR A 32 39.83 19.02 -3.15
C TYR A 32 41.12 19.77 -3.46
N ALA A 33 41.02 21.01 -3.94
CA ALA A 33 42.18 21.86 -4.21
C ALA A 33 43.05 22.09 -2.96
N ALA A 34 42.40 22.29 -1.82
CA ALA A 34 43.10 22.48 -0.52
C ALA A 34 43.82 21.21 -0.04
N ASP A 35 43.30 20.03 -0.40
CA ASP A 35 43.92 18.74 -0.09
C ASP A 35 45.01 18.37 -1.07
N GLY A 36 45.18 19.18 -2.11
CA GLY A 36 46.21 18.99 -3.17
C GLY A 36 45.98 17.73 -3.98
N LEU A 37 44.71 17.43 -4.33
CA LEU A 37 44.35 16.32 -5.23
C LEU A 37 44.94 16.59 -6.62
N THR A 38 45.64 15.61 -7.19
CA THR A 38 46.29 15.75 -8.49
C THR A 38 45.41 15.29 -9.65
N PRO A 39 45.60 15.77 -10.89
CA PRO A 39 44.85 15.29 -12.06
C PRO A 39 44.96 13.77 -12.27
N SER A 40 46.13 13.16 -12.00
CA SER A 40 46.33 11.70 -12.08
C SER A 40 45.44 10.96 -11.07
N GLU A 41 45.35 11.46 -9.83
CA GLU A 41 44.52 10.89 -8.79
C GLU A 41 43.01 11.04 -9.13
N VAL A 42 42.60 12.15 -9.75
CA VAL A 42 41.26 12.34 -10.26
C VAL A 42 40.94 11.32 -11.35
N ASP A 43 41.86 11.07 -12.30
CA ASP A 43 41.70 10.05 -13.32
C ASP A 43 41.56 8.65 -12.69
N SER A 44 42.29 8.35 -11.64
CA SER A 44 42.18 7.10 -10.87
C SER A 44 40.81 6.97 -10.18
N ILE A 45 40.24 8.06 -9.64
CA ILE A 45 38.90 8.09 -9.04
C ILE A 45 37.82 7.84 -10.12
N ILE A 46 37.95 8.51 -11.26
CA ILE A 46 37.02 8.33 -12.40
C ILE A 46 37.09 6.89 -12.92
N LEU A 47 38.30 6.34 -13.08
CA LEU A 47 38.50 4.96 -13.49
C LEU A 47 37.86 3.98 -12.49
N ARG A 48 38.04 4.20 -11.19
CA ARG A 48 37.40 3.40 -10.15
C ARG A 48 35.86 3.39 -10.31
N LEU A 49 35.24 4.55 -10.56
CA LEU A 49 33.82 4.69 -10.76
C LEU A 49 33.34 3.94 -12.03
N ARG A 50 34.09 4.01 -13.12
CA ARG A 50 33.79 3.35 -14.40
C ARG A 50 33.98 1.83 -14.34
N SER A 51 34.97 1.34 -13.58
CA SER A 51 35.37 -0.06 -13.52
C SER A 51 34.46 -0.94 -12.66
N ILE A 52 33.43 -0.38 -12.01
CA ILE A 52 32.46 -1.16 -11.25
C ILE A 52 31.74 -2.11 -12.20
N SER A 53 31.87 -3.42 -11.91
CA SER A 53 31.35 -4.52 -12.74
C SER A 53 30.32 -5.35 -11.95
N GLY A 54 29.61 -6.21 -12.64
CA GLY A 54 28.56 -7.07 -12.10
C GLY A 54 27.27 -6.96 -12.91
N THR A 55 26.19 -7.45 -12.35
CA THR A 55 24.86 -7.18 -12.92
C THR A 55 24.57 -5.67 -12.85
N ILE A 56 23.66 -5.19 -13.69
CA ILE A 56 23.25 -3.76 -13.68
C ILE A 56 22.78 -3.32 -12.29
N TYR A 57 22.10 -4.21 -11.55
CA TYR A 57 21.62 -3.94 -10.21
C TYR A 57 22.78 -3.81 -9.20
N GLU A 58 23.72 -4.75 -9.20
CA GLU A 58 24.87 -4.74 -8.30
C GLU A 58 25.76 -3.53 -8.56
N ALA A 59 26.03 -3.22 -9.83
CA ALA A 59 26.79 -2.05 -10.21
C ALA A 59 26.09 -0.75 -9.77
N ASN A 60 24.76 -0.63 -10.02
CA ASN A 60 23.98 0.53 -9.58
C ASN A 60 23.98 0.67 -8.05
N LYS A 61 23.80 -0.43 -7.30
CA LYS A 61 23.87 -0.43 -5.82
C LYS A 61 25.23 0.05 -5.31
N ALA A 62 26.30 -0.42 -5.92
CA ALA A 62 27.67 -0.02 -5.54
C ALA A 62 27.96 1.47 -5.86
N VAL A 63 27.55 1.93 -7.05
CA VAL A 63 27.71 3.34 -7.46
C VAL A 63 26.86 4.26 -6.58
N CYS A 64 25.58 3.94 -6.36
CA CYS A 64 24.72 4.74 -5.48
C CYS A 64 25.31 4.85 -4.07
N LYS A 65 25.88 3.77 -3.55
CA LYS A 65 26.60 3.83 -2.26
C LYS A 65 27.78 4.77 -2.29
N MET A 66 28.61 4.74 -3.34
CA MET A 66 29.75 5.67 -3.49
C MET A 66 29.29 7.12 -3.60
N ILE A 67 28.17 7.37 -4.26
CA ILE A 67 27.57 8.71 -4.38
C ILE A 67 27.08 9.21 -3.02
N CYS A 68 26.30 8.38 -2.32
CA CYS A 68 25.60 8.80 -1.08
C CYS A 68 26.49 8.81 0.16
N ASP A 69 27.40 7.83 0.27
CA ASP A 69 28.23 7.64 1.46
C ASP A 69 29.69 8.06 1.23
N GLY A 70 30.09 8.45 0.01
CA GLY A 70 31.49 8.73 -0.30
C GLY A 70 32.39 7.49 -0.16
N PHE A 71 33.71 7.71 -0.24
CA PHE A 71 34.72 6.65 -0.03
C PHE A 71 36.10 7.19 0.25
N ILE A 72 36.89 6.39 0.93
CA ILE A 72 38.31 6.69 1.15
C ILE A 72 39.10 6.42 -0.13
N PHE A 73 39.88 7.40 -0.56
CA PHE A 73 40.82 7.30 -1.65
C PHE A 73 42.27 7.32 -1.09
N ASN A 74 42.99 6.23 -1.34
CA ASN A 74 44.40 6.13 -0.94
C ASN A 74 45.24 6.92 -1.93
N ARG A 75 46.03 7.86 -1.43
CA ARG A 75 46.86 8.76 -2.25
C ARG A 75 47.93 7.98 -2.99
N GLU A 76 48.26 8.42 -4.22
CA GLU A 76 49.41 7.92 -4.97
C GLU A 76 50.73 8.20 -4.21
N ASP A 77 50.82 9.35 -3.56
CA ASP A 77 51.92 9.71 -2.64
C ASP A 77 51.58 9.22 -1.23
N HIS A 78 52.11 8.09 -0.81
CA HIS A 78 51.88 7.47 0.49
C HIS A 78 52.41 8.30 1.69
N THR A 79 53.10 9.42 1.46
CA THR A 79 53.47 10.35 2.52
C THR A 79 52.35 11.30 2.90
N LYS A 80 51.33 11.41 2.06
CA LYS A 80 50.14 12.22 2.29
C LYS A 80 49.02 11.38 2.91
N LYS A 81 48.15 12.06 3.65
CA LYS A 81 46.96 11.42 4.22
C LYS A 81 45.94 11.07 3.12
N ASP A 82 45.26 9.95 3.28
CA ASP A 82 44.15 9.55 2.45
C ASP A 82 43.05 10.62 2.46
N ILE A 83 42.34 10.75 1.36
CA ILE A 83 41.22 11.71 1.21
C ILE A 83 39.91 10.98 1.21
N TYR A 84 38.91 11.52 1.92
CA TYR A 84 37.54 11.09 1.81
C TYR A 84 36.88 11.81 0.63
N ILE A 85 36.51 11.04 -0.39
CA ILE A 85 35.93 11.56 -1.64
C ILE A 85 34.44 11.52 -1.58
N GLU A 86 33.81 12.65 -1.81
CA GLU A 86 32.39 12.85 -2.05
C GLU A 86 32.19 13.31 -3.49
N LEU A 87 31.43 12.56 -4.26
CA LEU A 87 31.13 12.83 -5.67
C LEU A 87 30.07 13.92 -5.85
N ILE A 88 29.28 14.16 -4.81
CA ILE A 88 28.23 15.18 -4.73
C ILE A 88 28.33 15.86 -3.36
N ASP A 89 28.23 17.19 -3.33
CA ASP A 89 28.10 17.96 -2.10
C ASP A 89 26.62 18.01 -1.70
N PHE A 90 26.25 17.24 -0.68
CA PHE A 90 24.89 17.19 -0.19
C PHE A 90 24.54 18.30 0.81
N ASP A 91 25.53 18.95 1.37
CA ASP A 91 25.34 19.96 2.41
C ASP A 91 25.26 21.37 1.81
N GLU A 92 25.97 21.63 0.71
CA GLU A 92 25.98 22.92 0.01
C GLU A 92 25.59 22.70 -1.47
N PRO A 93 24.29 22.70 -1.81
CA PRO A 93 23.81 22.40 -3.17
C PRO A 93 24.43 23.23 -4.28
N GLU A 94 24.71 24.52 -3.99
CA GLU A 94 25.31 25.44 -4.97
C GLU A 94 26.76 25.15 -5.35
N LYS A 95 27.44 24.30 -4.60
CA LYS A 95 28.78 23.79 -4.96
C LYS A 95 28.74 22.74 -6.07
N ASN A 96 27.57 22.19 -6.37
CA ASN A 96 27.40 21.21 -7.43
C ASN A 96 27.02 21.88 -8.75
N VAL A 97 27.37 21.23 -9.84
CA VAL A 97 26.99 21.60 -11.21
C VAL A 97 25.81 20.75 -11.64
N PHE A 98 24.63 21.36 -11.73
CA PHE A 98 23.43 20.70 -12.22
C PHE A 98 23.22 21.00 -13.70
N LYS A 99 23.10 19.94 -14.52
CA LYS A 99 22.82 20.04 -15.95
C LYS A 99 21.64 19.16 -16.34
N ILE A 100 20.85 19.65 -17.31
CA ILE A 100 19.89 18.82 -18.03
C ILE A 100 20.30 18.78 -19.49
N VAL A 101 20.43 17.57 -20.02
CA VAL A 101 20.92 17.35 -21.40
C VAL A 101 19.85 16.58 -22.16
N ASN A 102 19.43 17.10 -23.32
CA ASN A 102 18.62 16.38 -24.29
C ASN A 102 19.49 15.98 -25.50
N GLN A 103 18.97 15.17 -26.42
CA GLN A 103 19.70 14.69 -27.61
C GLN A 103 21.09 14.09 -27.28
N PHE A 104 21.16 13.41 -26.15
CA PHE A 104 22.39 12.77 -25.69
C PHE A 104 22.52 11.39 -26.34
N GLU A 105 23.26 11.31 -27.43
CA GLU A 105 23.46 10.07 -28.18
C GLU A 105 24.35 9.09 -27.39
N ILE A 106 23.86 7.89 -27.16
CA ILE A 106 24.62 6.82 -26.49
C ILE A 106 24.72 5.63 -27.44
N GLU A 107 25.96 5.24 -27.76
CA GLU A 107 26.27 4.01 -28.47
C GLU A 107 26.48 2.87 -27.45
N GLY A 108 25.56 1.93 -27.48
CA GLY A 108 25.55 0.83 -26.55
C GLY A 108 26.01 -0.51 -27.13
N ILE A 109 25.48 -1.60 -26.60
CA ILE A 109 25.81 -2.96 -27.02
C ILE A 109 25.41 -3.17 -28.49
N ASN A 110 26.29 -3.81 -29.27
CA ASN A 110 26.09 -4.06 -30.71
C ASN A 110 25.93 -2.79 -31.56
N ASN A 111 26.59 -1.70 -31.18
CA ASN A 111 26.55 -0.40 -31.85
C ASN A 111 25.11 0.16 -31.99
N GLN A 112 24.23 -0.18 -31.06
CA GLN A 112 22.87 0.37 -31.00
C GLN A 112 22.92 1.80 -30.48
N LEU A 113 22.52 2.76 -31.31
CA LEU A 113 22.39 4.15 -30.89
C LEU A 113 21.05 4.38 -30.20
N ARG A 114 21.09 5.00 -29.00
CA ARG A 114 19.92 5.40 -28.25
C ARG A 114 20.05 6.84 -27.79
N ILE A 115 18.92 7.54 -27.76
CA ILE A 115 18.85 8.95 -27.41
C ILE A 115 17.73 9.12 -26.38
N PRO A 116 18.04 9.17 -25.08
CA PRO A 116 17.07 9.53 -24.05
C PRO A 116 16.56 10.96 -24.25
N ASP A 117 15.29 11.21 -23.97
CA ASP A 117 14.68 12.53 -24.13
C ASP A 117 15.31 13.58 -23.21
N GLY A 118 15.75 13.17 -22.03
CA GLY A 118 16.48 14.02 -21.11
C GLY A 118 17.28 13.24 -20.08
N ILE A 119 18.44 13.77 -19.72
CA ILE A 119 19.28 13.24 -18.64
C ILE A 119 19.65 14.37 -17.70
N VAL A 120 19.42 14.18 -16.40
CA VAL A 120 19.90 15.10 -15.37
C VAL A 120 21.25 14.63 -14.87
N PHE A 121 22.22 15.52 -14.95
CA PHE A 121 23.59 15.33 -14.45
C PHE A 121 23.82 16.18 -13.21
N ILE A 122 24.52 15.60 -12.23
CA ILE A 122 25.12 16.33 -11.11
C ILE A 122 26.62 16.07 -11.13
N ASN A 123 27.41 17.12 -11.24
CA ASN A 123 28.87 17.03 -11.35
C ASN A 123 29.34 16.05 -12.44
N GLY A 124 28.60 15.98 -13.55
CA GLY A 124 28.90 15.08 -14.65
C GLY A 124 28.41 13.64 -14.50
N ILE A 125 27.72 13.29 -13.42
CA ILE A 125 27.16 11.97 -13.16
C ILE A 125 25.69 11.96 -13.58
N PRO A 126 25.22 11.02 -14.46
CA PRO A 126 23.83 10.96 -14.94
C PRO A 126 22.90 10.31 -13.90
N VAL A 127 22.31 11.12 -13.02
CA VAL A 127 21.53 10.64 -11.88
C VAL A 127 20.07 10.36 -12.17
N VAL A 128 19.45 11.07 -13.14
CA VAL A 128 18.05 10.86 -13.53
C VAL A 128 17.92 10.78 -15.04
N VAL A 129 17.14 9.83 -15.52
CA VAL A 129 16.79 9.68 -16.94
C VAL A 129 15.30 9.96 -17.12
N LEU A 130 14.96 10.80 -18.09
CA LEU A 130 13.60 11.19 -18.41
C LEU A 130 13.22 10.68 -19.81
N GLU A 131 12.03 10.14 -19.92
CA GLU A 131 11.46 9.68 -21.18
C GLU A 131 10.05 10.25 -21.34
N PHE A 132 9.81 10.93 -22.46
CA PHE A 132 8.58 11.62 -22.78
C PHE A 132 7.86 10.98 -23.94
N LYS A 133 6.54 10.92 -23.87
CA LYS A 133 5.69 10.53 -25.00
C LYS A 133 4.76 11.68 -25.34
N SER A 134 4.36 11.72 -26.62
CA SER A 134 3.52 12.81 -27.10
C SER A 134 2.10 12.74 -26.53
N ALA A 135 1.65 13.78 -25.87
CA ALA A 135 0.28 13.93 -25.38
C ALA A 135 -0.78 13.96 -26.51
N VAL A 136 -0.37 14.21 -27.75
CA VAL A 136 -1.28 14.38 -28.92
C VAL A 136 -1.48 13.07 -29.68
N LYS A 137 -0.62 12.07 -29.48
CA LYS A 137 -0.74 10.77 -30.16
C LYS A 137 -1.55 9.81 -29.31
N GLU A 138 -2.77 9.52 -29.71
CA GLU A 138 -3.70 8.62 -28.98
C GLU A 138 -3.16 7.21 -28.73
N ASN A 139 -2.23 6.72 -29.54
CA ASN A 139 -1.66 5.38 -29.48
C ASN A 139 -0.36 5.26 -28.67
N THR A 140 0.09 6.34 -28.01
CA THR A 140 1.29 6.30 -27.17
C THR A 140 0.95 6.70 -25.74
N THR A 141 1.36 5.88 -24.79
CA THR A 141 1.03 6.04 -23.38
C THR A 141 2.27 6.15 -22.52
N ILE A 142 2.10 6.56 -21.27
CA ILE A 142 3.17 6.55 -20.27
C ILE A 142 3.77 5.14 -20.08
N MET A 143 3.01 4.06 -20.35
CA MET A 143 3.50 2.69 -20.32
C MET A 143 4.54 2.42 -21.42
N ASP A 144 4.43 3.07 -22.57
CA ASP A 144 5.43 2.97 -23.65
C ASP A 144 6.76 3.60 -23.23
N ALA A 145 6.72 4.74 -22.51
CA ALA A 145 7.90 5.33 -21.90
C ALA A 145 8.56 4.40 -20.88
N TYR A 146 7.77 3.79 -20.00
CA TYR A 146 8.25 2.79 -19.06
C TYR A 146 8.92 1.59 -19.76
N THR A 147 8.25 1.01 -20.76
CA THR A 147 8.77 -0.12 -21.53
C THR A 147 10.05 0.24 -22.28
N GLN A 148 10.14 1.44 -22.83
CA GLN A 148 11.34 1.92 -23.51
C GLN A 148 12.55 1.95 -22.60
N LEU A 149 12.41 2.52 -21.40
CA LEU A 149 13.49 2.61 -20.42
C LEU A 149 13.85 1.23 -19.84
N THR A 150 12.85 0.51 -19.30
CA THR A 150 13.09 -0.69 -18.49
C THR A 150 13.36 -1.96 -19.30
N VAL A 151 12.97 -2.00 -20.58
CA VAL A 151 13.19 -3.15 -21.47
C VAL A 151 14.21 -2.82 -22.56
N ARG A 152 13.95 -1.79 -23.39
CA ARG A 152 14.80 -1.49 -24.53
C ARG A 152 16.15 -0.89 -24.13
N TYR A 153 16.14 0.18 -23.33
CA TYR A 153 17.39 0.84 -22.92
C TYR A 153 18.17 -0.03 -21.91
N ARG A 154 17.48 -0.82 -21.07
CA ARG A 154 18.13 -1.82 -20.23
C ARG A 154 18.98 -2.82 -21.01
N ARG A 155 18.49 -3.23 -22.18
CA ARG A 155 19.20 -4.15 -23.08
C ARG A 155 20.32 -3.43 -23.85
N ASP A 156 20.04 -2.24 -24.37
CA ASP A 156 20.87 -1.60 -25.40
C ASP A 156 21.95 -0.69 -24.80
N ILE A 157 21.62 0.07 -23.75
CA ILE A 157 22.53 1.05 -23.10
C ILE A 157 22.59 0.89 -21.57
N PRO A 158 22.88 -0.32 -21.03
CA PRO A 158 22.88 -0.59 -19.60
C PRO A 158 23.85 0.30 -18.79
N GLU A 159 24.95 0.74 -19.40
CA GLU A 159 25.97 1.56 -18.75
C GLU A 159 25.41 2.86 -18.15
N LEU A 160 24.42 3.48 -18.81
CA LEU A 160 23.76 4.68 -18.32
C LEU A 160 23.11 4.44 -16.93
N PHE A 161 22.53 3.27 -16.73
CA PHE A 161 21.75 2.95 -15.55
C PHE A 161 22.59 2.51 -14.33
N LYS A 162 23.90 2.35 -14.48
CA LYS A 162 24.82 2.19 -13.35
C LYS A 162 24.77 3.37 -12.39
N TYR A 163 24.58 4.57 -12.90
CA TYR A 163 24.64 5.83 -12.14
C TYR A 163 23.27 6.35 -11.73
N ASN A 164 22.21 5.70 -12.23
CA ASN A 164 20.85 6.19 -12.12
C ASN A 164 20.31 6.10 -10.69
N ALA A 165 19.82 7.22 -10.16
CA ALA A 165 19.08 7.23 -8.88
C ALA A 165 17.62 6.80 -9.06
N PHE A 166 16.93 7.40 -10.04
CA PHE A 166 15.55 7.06 -10.44
C PHE A 166 15.29 7.49 -11.88
N ILE A 167 14.16 7.09 -12.44
CA ILE A 167 13.73 7.47 -13.78
C ILE A 167 12.39 8.20 -13.73
N VAL A 168 12.14 9.06 -14.70
CA VAL A 168 10.87 9.79 -14.89
C VAL A 168 10.27 9.41 -16.22
N ILE A 169 8.99 9.12 -16.23
CA ILE A 169 8.19 8.80 -17.40
C ILE A 169 7.00 9.77 -17.51
N SER A 170 6.69 10.22 -18.72
CA SER A 170 5.61 11.18 -18.94
C SER A 170 4.99 10.99 -20.33
N ASP A 171 3.68 11.20 -20.42
CA ASP A 171 2.95 11.37 -21.68
C ASP A 171 2.35 12.79 -21.83
N GLY A 172 2.82 13.71 -20.97
CA GLY A 172 2.37 15.10 -20.93
C GLY A 172 1.16 15.32 -20.01
N ALA A 173 0.28 14.33 -19.87
CA ALA A 173 -0.86 14.38 -18.94
C ALA A 173 -0.56 13.63 -17.65
N ASN A 174 0.08 12.47 -17.77
CA ASN A 174 0.49 11.64 -16.64
C ASN A 174 2.01 11.71 -16.48
N ASN A 175 2.46 12.01 -15.27
CA ASN A 175 3.88 12.16 -14.94
C ASN A 175 4.20 11.33 -13.72
N LYS A 176 5.10 10.36 -13.86
CA LYS A 176 5.47 9.44 -12.80
C LYS A 176 6.97 9.28 -12.71
N TYR A 177 7.45 8.97 -11.52
CA TYR A 177 8.84 8.60 -11.29
C TYR A 177 8.92 7.31 -10.47
N GLY A 178 10.03 6.64 -10.57
CA GLY A 178 10.25 5.39 -9.84
C GLY A 178 11.64 4.80 -10.08
N SER A 179 11.89 3.67 -9.46
CA SER A 179 13.13 2.94 -9.65
C SER A 179 13.15 2.23 -11.00
N PHE A 180 14.28 2.28 -11.68
CA PHE A 180 14.55 1.50 -12.90
C PHE A 180 14.33 -0.02 -12.72
N PHE A 181 14.43 -0.53 -11.50
CA PHE A 181 14.28 -1.96 -11.18
C PHE A 181 12.86 -2.34 -10.70
N SER A 182 11.96 -1.36 -10.57
CA SER A 182 10.61 -1.60 -10.06
C SER A 182 9.61 -1.86 -11.18
N PRO A 183 8.59 -2.73 -10.95
CA PRO A 183 7.40 -2.81 -11.82
C PRO A 183 6.67 -1.47 -11.93
N TYR A 184 5.92 -1.28 -13.01
CA TYR A 184 5.17 -0.04 -13.28
C TYR A 184 4.22 0.39 -12.16
N ASP A 185 3.64 -0.56 -11.43
CA ASP A 185 2.74 -0.30 -10.30
C ASP A 185 3.40 0.45 -9.13
N PHE A 186 4.74 0.52 -9.12
CA PHE A 186 5.52 1.26 -8.14
C PHE A 186 6.07 2.58 -8.69
N PHE A 187 5.46 3.11 -9.74
CA PHE A 187 5.73 4.44 -10.26
C PHE A 187 4.62 5.40 -9.81
N TYR A 188 5.01 6.51 -9.21
CA TYR A 188 4.11 7.46 -8.55
C TYR A 188 4.28 8.88 -9.08
N ALA A 189 3.22 9.67 -9.03
CA ALA A 189 3.28 11.10 -9.29
C ALA A 189 3.91 11.85 -8.11
N TRP A 190 4.55 12.98 -8.39
CA TRP A 190 4.94 13.95 -7.37
C TRP A 190 3.98 15.14 -7.44
N ARG A 191 3.09 15.30 -6.45
CA ARG A 191 1.92 16.17 -6.55
C ARG A 191 1.97 17.45 -5.71
N LYS A 192 3.04 17.68 -4.97
CA LYS A 192 3.20 18.88 -4.12
C LYS A 192 4.53 19.58 -4.40
N ILE A 193 4.53 20.91 -4.42
CA ILE A 193 5.75 21.70 -4.47
C ILE A 193 6.27 21.89 -3.06
N GLU A 194 5.41 22.33 -2.13
CA GLU A 194 5.72 22.42 -0.70
C GLU A 194 4.85 21.46 0.11
N ALA A 195 5.28 21.20 1.33
CA ALA A 195 4.63 20.20 2.20
C ALA A 195 3.16 20.51 2.48
N ASP A 196 2.82 21.78 2.62
CA ASP A 196 1.47 22.26 2.99
C ASP A 196 0.61 22.64 1.78
N ASP A 197 1.14 22.47 0.56
CA ASP A 197 0.40 22.74 -0.66
C ASP A 197 -0.77 21.76 -0.82
N LYS A 198 -1.84 22.23 -1.49
CA LYS A 198 -2.86 21.34 -2.04
C LYS A 198 -2.28 20.61 -3.24
N GLU A 199 -2.69 19.35 -3.39
CA GLU A 199 -2.31 18.54 -4.55
C GLU A 199 -2.79 19.21 -5.84
N LEU A 200 -1.90 19.27 -6.84
CA LEU A 200 -2.20 19.80 -8.15
C LEU A 200 -2.34 18.67 -9.17
N ASP A 201 -3.52 18.53 -9.74
CA ASP A 201 -3.84 17.58 -10.80
C ASP A 201 -3.89 18.25 -12.19
N GLY A 202 -3.79 17.43 -13.24
CA GLY A 202 -4.01 17.85 -14.62
C GLY A 202 -2.75 18.28 -15.36
N ILE A 203 -2.91 19.19 -16.36
CA ILE A 203 -1.86 19.60 -17.32
C ILE A 203 -0.60 20.15 -16.61
N ASN A 204 -0.76 20.72 -15.42
CA ASN A 204 0.35 21.30 -14.65
C ASN A 204 1.14 20.25 -13.83
N SER A 205 0.76 18.97 -13.88
CA SER A 205 1.40 17.93 -13.05
C SER A 205 2.90 17.74 -13.33
N LEU A 206 3.34 17.94 -14.57
CA LEU A 206 4.77 17.93 -14.92
C LEU A 206 5.51 19.12 -14.26
N VAL A 207 4.92 20.32 -14.32
CA VAL A 207 5.48 21.52 -13.69
C VAL A 207 5.58 21.30 -12.18
N THR A 208 4.53 20.74 -11.55
CA THR A 208 4.52 20.40 -10.12
C THR A 208 5.61 19.38 -9.77
N MET A 209 5.82 18.36 -10.60
CA MET A 209 6.90 17.40 -10.39
C MET A 209 8.27 18.08 -10.51
N VAL A 210 8.48 18.92 -11.53
CA VAL A 210 9.76 19.63 -11.72
C VAL A 210 10.02 20.59 -10.58
N SER A 211 9.06 21.45 -10.22
CA SER A 211 9.23 22.42 -9.13
C SER A 211 9.24 21.79 -7.74
N GLY A 212 8.63 20.61 -7.60
CA GLY A 212 8.63 19.84 -6.38
C GLY A 212 9.87 18.96 -6.23
N LEU A 213 10.04 17.96 -7.07
CA LEU A 213 11.11 16.94 -6.94
C LEU A 213 12.48 17.43 -7.38
N PHE A 214 12.57 18.29 -8.41
CA PHE A 214 13.84 18.73 -9.01
C PHE A 214 14.36 20.06 -8.46
N ARG A 215 13.80 20.60 -7.38
CA ARG A 215 14.51 21.62 -6.60
C ARG A 215 15.82 21.04 -6.10
N LYS A 216 16.94 21.74 -6.27
CA LYS A 216 18.31 21.21 -6.04
C LYS A 216 18.45 20.52 -4.69
N GLU A 217 18.06 21.21 -3.61
CA GLU A 217 18.15 20.70 -2.24
C GLU A 217 17.33 19.41 -2.06
N ARG A 218 16.12 19.39 -2.65
CA ARG A 218 15.21 18.25 -2.54
C ARG A 218 15.68 17.06 -3.38
N LEU A 219 16.14 17.30 -4.60
CA LEU A 219 16.74 16.24 -5.42
C LEU A 219 17.93 15.59 -4.71
N LEU A 220 18.82 16.41 -4.13
CA LEU A 220 19.95 15.93 -3.35
C LEU A 220 19.50 15.12 -2.14
N ALA A 221 18.54 15.62 -1.36
CA ALA A 221 17.99 14.90 -0.21
C ALA A 221 17.37 13.55 -0.63
N VAL A 222 16.60 13.52 -1.73
CA VAL A 222 16.01 12.27 -2.25
C VAL A 222 17.10 11.28 -2.63
N ILE A 223 18.15 11.71 -3.33
CA ILE A 223 19.26 10.82 -3.71
C ILE A 223 20.00 10.30 -2.47
N LYS A 224 20.29 11.16 -1.49
CA LYS A 224 21.05 10.84 -0.28
C LYS A 224 20.33 9.86 0.64
N ASP A 225 19.06 10.16 0.98
CA ASP A 225 18.39 9.53 2.11
C ASP A 225 17.09 8.78 1.74
N PHE A 226 16.60 8.89 0.51
CA PHE A 226 15.30 8.34 0.12
C PHE A 226 15.34 7.35 -1.05
N VAL A 227 16.54 6.91 -1.43
CA VAL A 227 16.77 5.80 -2.34
C VAL A 227 17.33 4.62 -1.55
N TYR A 228 16.59 3.52 -1.52
CA TYR A 228 16.88 2.38 -0.66
C TYR A 228 17.13 1.10 -1.45
N PHE A 229 18.21 0.39 -1.08
CA PHE A 229 18.55 -0.95 -1.54
C PHE A 229 18.59 -1.89 -0.34
N PRO A 230 17.77 -2.95 -0.27
CA PRO A 230 17.91 -3.96 0.76
C PRO A 230 19.31 -4.61 0.74
N ASP A 231 19.85 -4.92 1.92
CA ASP A 231 21.17 -5.57 2.02
C ASP A 231 21.15 -6.99 1.46
N SER A 232 20.05 -7.72 1.70
CA SER A 232 19.78 -9.04 1.15
C SER A 232 18.39 -9.08 0.53
N SER A 233 18.28 -9.57 -0.70
CA SER A 233 17.02 -9.77 -1.41
C SER A 233 17.20 -10.86 -2.46
N ASP A 234 16.22 -11.75 -2.59
CA ASP A 234 16.15 -12.73 -3.68
C ASP A 234 15.79 -12.10 -5.03
N LYS A 235 15.50 -10.81 -5.05
CA LYS A 235 15.12 -10.03 -6.23
C LYS A 235 15.90 -8.73 -6.28
N ASP A 236 16.08 -8.20 -7.48
CA ASP A 236 16.64 -6.87 -7.72
C ASP A 236 15.65 -5.80 -7.25
N ILE A 237 15.75 -5.39 -5.99
CA ILE A 237 14.85 -4.40 -5.38
C ILE A 237 15.60 -3.10 -5.11
N LYS A 238 15.10 -2.02 -5.69
CA LYS A 238 15.49 -0.64 -5.38
C LYS A 238 14.22 0.19 -5.21
N ILE A 239 14.11 0.89 -4.10
CA ILE A 239 12.93 1.67 -3.72
C ILE A 239 13.30 3.15 -3.73
N VAL A 240 12.43 3.96 -4.32
CA VAL A 240 12.49 5.42 -4.25
C VAL A 240 11.25 5.88 -3.48
N CYS A 241 11.41 6.84 -2.57
CA CYS A 241 10.30 7.33 -1.76
C CYS A 241 9.18 7.92 -2.64
N ARG A 242 7.99 7.95 -2.07
CA ARG A 242 6.87 8.77 -2.55
C ARG A 242 6.91 10.15 -1.90
N TYR A 243 6.32 11.19 -2.54
CA TYR A 243 6.33 12.55 -1.99
C TYR A 243 5.77 12.63 -0.55
N PRO A 244 4.71 11.88 -0.15
CA PRO A 244 4.24 11.92 1.22
C PRO A 244 5.25 11.35 2.23
N GLN A 245 6.00 10.33 1.82
CA GLN A 245 7.05 9.75 2.67
C GLN A 245 8.20 10.72 2.87
N TYR A 246 8.58 11.45 1.81
CA TYR A 246 9.60 12.49 1.88
C TYR A 246 9.19 13.61 2.84
N PHE A 247 8.02 14.21 2.61
CA PHE A 247 7.55 15.33 3.45
C PHE A 247 7.34 14.91 4.90
N ALA A 248 6.75 13.75 5.15
CA ALA A 248 6.55 13.23 6.50
C ALA A 248 7.88 13.01 7.23
N ALA A 249 8.86 12.38 6.59
CA ALA A 249 10.15 12.12 7.22
C ALA A 249 10.92 13.41 7.51
N VAL A 250 10.93 14.38 6.58
CA VAL A 250 11.60 15.68 6.76
C VAL A 250 10.92 16.50 7.88
N LYS A 251 9.59 16.61 7.86
CA LYS A 251 8.86 17.34 8.91
C LYS A 251 9.05 16.71 10.30
N LEU A 252 8.98 15.37 10.38
CA LEU A 252 9.24 14.66 11.64
C LEU A 252 10.68 14.86 12.13
N PHE A 253 11.66 14.80 11.21
CA PHE A 253 13.06 15.03 11.55
C PHE A 253 13.25 16.42 12.18
N GLU A 254 12.73 17.48 11.57
CA GLU A 254 12.84 18.84 12.10
C GLU A 254 12.05 19.00 13.42
N ASN A 255 10.87 18.37 13.53
CA ASN A 255 10.09 18.40 14.77
C ASN A 255 10.80 17.67 15.92
N ILE A 256 11.39 16.50 15.67
CA ILE A 256 12.20 15.77 16.66
C ILE A 256 13.35 16.64 17.14
N LYS A 257 14.05 17.32 16.22
CA LYS A 257 15.16 18.21 16.50
C LYS A 257 14.75 19.36 17.42
N ALA A 258 13.57 19.94 17.18
CA ALA A 258 13.03 21.04 18.00
C ALA A 258 12.55 20.58 19.39
N HIS A 259 12.14 19.33 19.54
CA HIS A 259 11.55 18.77 20.77
C HIS A 259 12.48 17.78 21.49
N LEU A 260 13.73 17.65 21.05
CA LEU A 260 14.71 16.73 21.65
C LEU A 260 15.01 17.13 23.09
N ARG A 261 14.96 16.17 24.00
CA ARG A 261 15.36 16.38 25.39
C ARG A 261 16.92 16.54 25.49
N PRO A 262 17.43 17.26 26.48
CA PRO A 262 16.73 17.86 27.63
C PRO A 262 16.08 19.24 27.34
N GLU A 263 16.43 19.92 26.25
CA GLU A 263 15.93 21.27 25.95
C GLU A 263 14.46 21.26 25.54
N GLY A 264 14.01 20.22 24.84
CA GLY A 264 12.62 20.03 24.39
C GLY A 264 11.77 19.22 25.40
N ASP A 265 10.47 19.10 25.08
CA ASP A 265 9.49 18.37 25.89
C ASP A 265 9.47 16.85 25.64
N GLY A 266 10.24 16.36 24.64
CA GLY A 266 10.30 14.96 24.25
C GLY A 266 9.10 14.50 23.39
N LYS A 267 8.25 15.41 22.91
CA LYS A 267 7.12 15.10 22.03
C LYS A 267 7.51 15.29 20.56
N GLY A 268 8.10 14.27 19.99
CA GLY A 268 8.66 14.30 18.62
C GLY A 268 7.63 14.37 17.49
N GLY A 269 6.32 14.32 17.81
CA GLY A 269 5.22 14.50 16.89
C GLY A 269 4.55 13.20 16.44
N THR A 270 3.37 13.36 15.83
CA THR A 270 2.56 12.27 15.30
C THR A 270 2.48 12.35 13.77
N TYR A 271 2.71 11.22 13.10
CA TYR A 271 2.43 11.05 11.67
C TYR A 271 1.14 10.26 11.48
N PHE A 272 0.19 10.87 10.78
CA PHE A 272 -1.02 10.21 10.34
C PHE A 272 -0.86 9.70 8.91
N GLY A 273 -0.81 8.39 8.73
CA GLY A 273 -0.67 7.77 7.41
C GLY A 273 -1.74 6.73 7.14
N ALA A 274 -2.53 6.93 6.08
CA ALA A 274 -3.53 5.97 5.63
C ALA A 274 -2.95 4.56 5.51
N THR A 275 -3.78 3.55 5.78
CA THR A 275 -3.34 2.14 5.68
C THR A 275 -2.85 1.83 4.26
N GLY A 276 -1.62 1.30 4.14
CA GLY A 276 -1.00 1.01 2.83
C GLY A 276 -0.17 2.14 2.23
N CYS A 277 -0.11 3.30 2.89
CA CYS A 277 0.73 4.41 2.42
C CYS A 277 2.25 4.14 2.54
N GLY A 278 2.67 3.04 3.17
CA GLY A 278 4.08 2.68 3.33
C GLY A 278 4.73 3.32 4.55
N LYS A 279 4.02 3.42 5.68
CA LYS A 279 4.54 3.91 6.97
C LYS A 279 5.90 3.31 7.36
N SER A 280 6.06 2.00 7.16
CA SER A 280 7.32 1.30 7.47
C SER A 280 8.53 1.85 6.71
N TYR A 281 8.35 2.26 5.45
CA TYR A 281 9.41 2.92 4.70
C TYR A 281 9.65 4.36 5.18
N THR A 282 8.60 5.08 5.57
CA THR A 282 8.77 6.42 6.19
C THR A 282 9.57 6.33 7.48
N MET A 283 9.30 5.33 8.34
CA MET A 283 10.10 5.07 9.55
C MET A 283 11.55 4.75 9.20
N LEU A 284 11.78 3.95 8.16
CA LEU A 284 13.14 3.57 7.72
C LEU A 284 13.91 4.79 7.20
N PHE A 285 13.28 5.64 6.37
CA PHE A 285 13.88 6.88 5.88
C PHE A 285 14.20 7.84 7.03
N LEU A 286 13.25 8.04 7.96
CA LEU A 286 13.46 8.85 9.15
C LEU A 286 14.62 8.30 10.01
N THR A 287 14.66 6.98 10.23
CA THR A 287 15.75 6.33 10.98
C THR A 287 17.10 6.59 10.33
N ARG A 288 17.22 6.47 9.00
CA ARG A 288 18.46 6.81 8.29
C ARG A 288 18.87 8.28 8.51
N MET A 289 17.94 9.21 8.34
CA MET A 289 18.20 10.64 8.55
C MET A 289 18.70 10.92 9.97
N LEU A 290 18.06 10.34 10.99
CA LEU A 290 18.47 10.49 12.39
C LEU A 290 19.86 9.91 12.65
N MET A 291 20.14 8.70 12.15
CA MET A 291 21.42 8.02 12.36
C MET A 291 22.59 8.67 11.63
N LYS A 292 22.34 9.26 10.45
CA LYS A 292 23.38 9.93 9.63
C LYS A 292 23.58 11.39 10.00
N SER A 293 22.67 11.99 10.76
CA SER A 293 22.78 13.40 11.16
C SER A 293 23.82 13.60 12.26
N THR A 294 24.72 14.53 12.04
CA THR A 294 25.72 14.96 13.06
C THR A 294 25.05 15.62 14.27
N PHE A 295 23.87 16.25 14.10
CA PHE A 295 23.13 16.89 15.18
C PHE A 295 22.71 15.89 16.28
N PHE A 296 22.30 14.69 15.91
CA PHE A 296 21.84 13.69 16.87
C PHE A 296 22.96 12.85 17.52
N HIS A 297 24.21 13.01 17.13
CA HIS A 297 25.39 12.36 17.76
C HIS A 297 25.21 10.85 17.97
N SER A 298 24.86 10.12 16.93
CA SER A 298 24.58 8.66 16.97
C SER A 298 23.51 8.29 18.02
N PRO A 299 22.24 8.64 17.79
CA PRO A 299 21.15 8.35 18.71
C PRO A 299 20.91 6.85 18.84
N THR A 300 20.34 6.43 19.95
CA THR A 300 19.75 5.09 20.09
C THR A 300 18.28 5.17 19.67
N ILE A 301 17.87 4.35 18.70
CA ILE A 301 16.51 4.34 18.16
C ILE A 301 15.78 3.06 18.59
N LEU A 302 14.60 3.22 19.20
CA LEU A 302 13.70 2.12 19.51
C LEU A 302 12.49 2.19 18.58
N ILE A 303 12.29 1.14 17.79
CA ILE A 303 11.07 0.95 17.00
C ILE A 303 10.14 0.07 17.83
N ILE A 304 8.97 0.59 18.20
CA ILE A 304 8.04 -0.07 19.10
C ILE A 304 6.77 -0.44 18.34
N THR A 305 6.41 -1.72 18.37
CA THR A 305 5.20 -2.25 17.73
C THR A 305 4.21 -2.75 18.77
N ASP A 306 2.92 -2.86 18.38
CA ASP A 306 1.88 -3.39 19.25
C ASP A 306 1.75 -4.92 19.19
N ARG A 307 2.14 -5.57 18.10
CA ARG A 307 1.94 -7.00 17.84
C ARG A 307 3.20 -7.72 17.39
N THR A 308 3.37 -8.95 17.89
CA THR A 308 4.48 -9.84 17.52
C THR A 308 4.51 -10.20 16.04
N ASP A 309 3.35 -10.34 15.37
CA ASP A 309 3.28 -10.71 13.95
C ASP A 309 3.69 -9.53 13.03
N LEU A 310 3.40 -8.29 13.42
CA LEU A 310 3.86 -7.07 12.74
C LEU A 310 5.35 -6.81 13.01
N ASP A 311 5.81 -7.16 14.21
CA ASP A 311 7.23 -7.11 14.59
C ASP A 311 8.09 -7.96 13.65
N ASP A 312 7.65 -9.16 13.27
CA ASP A 312 8.37 -10.05 12.34
C ASP A 312 8.61 -9.41 10.95
N GLN A 313 7.63 -8.70 10.39
CA GLN A 313 7.76 -8.07 9.07
C GLN A 313 8.63 -6.82 9.12
N LEU A 314 8.35 -5.91 10.07
CA LEU A 314 9.09 -4.68 10.25
C LEU A 314 10.54 -4.96 10.66
N SER A 315 10.75 -5.91 11.56
CA SER A 315 12.08 -6.34 12.00
C SER A 315 12.91 -6.90 10.84
N LYS A 316 12.34 -7.74 9.98
CA LYS A 316 13.03 -8.25 8.79
C LYS A 316 13.45 -7.12 7.86
N GLN A 317 12.57 -6.12 7.65
CA GLN A 317 12.87 -4.97 6.81
C GLN A 317 14.05 -4.15 7.39
N PHE A 318 14.02 -3.83 8.68
CA PHE A 318 15.08 -3.06 9.33
C PHE A 318 16.39 -3.84 9.40
N VAL A 319 16.37 -5.11 9.74
CA VAL A 319 17.56 -5.97 9.76
C VAL A 319 18.20 -6.08 8.36
N ALA A 320 17.38 -6.14 7.30
CA ALA A 320 17.85 -6.10 5.92
C ALA A 320 18.29 -4.71 5.44
N SER A 321 18.38 -3.73 6.34
CA SER A 321 18.69 -2.32 6.02
C SER A 321 19.89 -1.76 6.77
N LYS A 322 20.70 -2.59 7.42
CA LYS A 322 21.83 -2.18 8.26
C LYS A 322 22.78 -1.20 7.57
N LYS A 323 23.21 -1.56 6.37
CA LYS A 323 24.14 -0.72 5.58
C LYS A 323 23.50 0.59 5.14
N TYR A 324 22.19 0.56 4.84
CA TYR A 324 21.45 1.75 4.48
C TYR A 324 21.29 2.69 5.68
N ILE A 325 20.89 2.17 6.85
CA ILE A 325 20.80 2.92 8.11
C ILE A 325 22.19 3.45 8.53
N GLY A 326 23.22 2.68 8.28
CA GLY A 326 24.60 3.02 8.63
C GLY A 326 24.97 2.61 10.06
N ASP A 327 24.27 1.62 10.63
CA ASP A 327 24.62 1.01 11.92
C ASP A 327 24.55 -0.52 11.82
N GLU A 328 25.57 -1.21 12.26
CA GLU A 328 25.64 -2.68 12.28
C GLU A 328 24.75 -3.26 13.42
N THR A 329 24.45 -2.46 14.45
CA THR A 329 23.60 -2.84 15.56
C THR A 329 22.14 -2.55 15.22
N VAL A 330 21.54 -3.38 14.37
CA VAL A 330 20.12 -3.38 14.10
C VAL A 330 19.57 -4.72 14.57
N VAL A 331 18.85 -4.73 15.70
CA VAL A 331 18.52 -5.96 16.45
C VAL A 331 17.03 -6.03 16.80
N SER A 332 16.41 -7.16 16.52
CA SER A 332 15.09 -7.49 17.06
C SER A 332 15.23 -8.06 18.47
N ILE A 333 14.49 -7.50 19.41
CA ILE A 333 14.51 -7.87 20.82
C ILE A 333 13.32 -8.79 21.09
N ASP A 334 13.62 -10.01 21.52
CA ASP A 334 12.65 -11.08 21.77
C ASP A 334 12.25 -11.21 23.25
N SER A 335 13.09 -10.72 24.18
CA SER A 335 12.84 -10.82 25.63
C SER A 335 13.12 -9.51 26.37
N ARG A 336 12.60 -9.41 27.61
CA ARG A 336 12.84 -8.27 28.52
C ARG A 336 14.29 -8.21 28.96
N GLU A 337 14.87 -9.36 29.23
CA GLU A 337 16.28 -9.52 29.63
C GLU A 337 17.21 -8.96 28.55
N LYS A 338 16.91 -9.29 27.28
CA LYS A 338 17.69 -8.78 26.16
C LYS A 338 17.50 -7.27 25.99
N LEU A 339 16.28 -6.72 26.18
CA LEU A 339 16.02 -5.29 26.18
C LEU A 339 16.89 -4.56 27.22
N ARG A 340 16.95 -5.11 28.45
CA ARG A 340 17.79 -4.57 29.51
C ARG A 340 19.29 -4.65 29.14
N GLN A 341 19.78 -5.79 28.67
CA GLN A 341 21.17 -6.00 28.30
C GLN A 341 21.63 -5.04 27.18
N GLU A 342 20.79 -4.79 26.20
CA GLU A 342 21.12 -3.95 25.04
C GLU A 342 21.10 -2.45 25.37
N LEU A 343 20.27 -2.00 26.30
CA LEU A 343 20.09 -0.59 26.63
C LEU A 343 20.87 -0.14 27.84
N GLN A 344 20.98 -0.99 28.88
CA GLN A 344 21.78 -0.64 30.08
C GLN A 344 23.26 -0.49 29.75
N GLY A 345 23.83 0.66 30.13
CA GLY A 345 25.25 0.96 29.91
C GLY A 345 25.62 1.33 28.47
N ARG A 346 24.63 1.36 27.53
CA ARG A 346 24.86 1.80 26.16
C ARG A 346 25.09 3.31 26.13
N THR A 347 26.11 3.73 25.40
CA THR A 347 26.52 5.16 25.33
C THR A 347 26.10 5.84 24.02
N SER A 348 25.97 5.10 22.91
CA SER A 348 25.61 5.66 21.60
C SER A 348 25.13 4.60 20.61
N GLY A 349 24.44 5.01 19.56
CA GLY A 349 24.03 4.22 18.41
C GLY A 349 23.06 3.08 18.72
N GLY A 350 22.78 2.28 17.71
CA GLY A 350 21.91 1.11 17.74
C GLY A 350 20.45 1.39 17.42
N VAL A 351 19.88 0.47 16.64
CA VAL A 351 18.46 0.46 16.29
C VAL A 351 17.84 -0.85 16.77
N TYR A 352 16.83 -0.74 17.62
CA TYR A 352 16.22 -1.86 18.30
C TYR A 352 14.73 -1.94 17.98
N MET A 353 14.28 -3.10 17.52
CA MET A 353 12.85 -3.38 17.34
C MET A 353 12.33 -4.18 18.53
N THR A 354 11.21 -3.75 19.08
CA THR A 354 10.61 -4.39 20.25
C THR A 354 9.08 -4.21 20.25
N THR A 355 8.41 -4.99 21.07
CA THR A 355 6.97 -4.80 21.29
C THR A 355 6.71 -4.08 22.61
N ILE A 356 5.62 -3.29 22.65
CA ILE A 356 5.24 -2.50 23.84
C ILE A 356 5.01 -3.39 25.07
N GLN A 357 4.58 -4.64 24.90
CA GLN A 357 4.31 -5.59 26.00
C GLN A 357 5.58 -6.00 26.76
N LYS A 358 6.77 -5.65 26.26
CA LYS A 358 8.02 -5.90 27.01
C LYS A 358 8.30 -4.85 28.08
N PHE A 359 7.59 -3.71 28.05
CA PHE A 359 7.65 -2.69 29.10
C PHE A 359 6.58 -2.98 30.16
N THR A 360 7.01 -3.35 31.36
CA THR A 360 6.16 -3.77 32.46
C THR A 360 6.67 -3.19 33.77
N GLU A 361 5.87 -3.36 34.86
CA GLU A 361 6.16 -2.85 36.20
C GLU A 361 7.54 -3.28 36.75
N ASP A 362 8.04 -4.45 36.33
CA ASP A 362 9.35 -4.98 36.74
C ASP A 362 10.55 -4.35 36.02
N LEU A 363 10.31 -3.50 35.01
CA LEU A 363 11.35 -2.80 34.31
C LEU A 363 11.73 -1.51 35.06
N GLU A 364 12.89 -1.55 35.68
CA GLU A 364 13.54 -0.38 36.22
C GLU A 364 14.02 0.56 35.09
N LEU A 365 14.57 1.71 35.49
CA LEU A 365 15.22 2.64 34.57
C LEU A 365 16.21 1.92 33.64
N LEU A 366 15.94 1.95 32.32
CA LEU A 366 16.82 1.37 31.31
C LEU A 366 17.97 2.32 30.95
N THR A 367 17.66 3.58 30.79
CA THR A 367 18.64 4.64 30.58
C THR A 367 18.04 6.02 30.85
N ASP A 368 18.81 6.92 31.39
CA ASP A 368 18.48 8.33 31.61
C ASP A 368 18.97 9.25 30.46
N ARG A 369 19.53 8.67 29.42
CA ARG A 369 20.03 9.41 28.26
C ARG A 369 18.90 10.14 27.53
N ALA A 370 19.18 11.39 27.14
CA ALA A 370 18.28 12.18 26.30
C ALA A 370 18.41 11.86 24.80
N ASN A 371 19.53 11.22 24.38
CA ASN A 371 19.79 10.85 23.00
C ASN A 371 19.17 9.48 22.66
N VAL A 372 17.90 9.31 22.99
CA VAL A 372 17.09 8.10 22.73
C VAL A 372 15.81 8.54 22.04
N ILE A 373 15.50 7.96 20.89
CA ILE A 373 14.31 8.28 20.11
C ILE A 373 13.47 7.02 19.97
N CYS A 374 12.22 7.09 20.47
CA CYS A 374 11.24 6.01 20.42
C CYS A 374 10.27 6.28 19.26
N ILE A 375 10.26 5.41 18.25
CA ILE A 375 9.33 5.49 17.10
C ILE A 375 8.30 4.37 17.27
N SER A 376 7.05 4.75 17.51
CA SER A 376 5.96 3.85 17.84
C SER A 376 5.03 3.63 16.63
N ASP A 377 4.91 2.38 16.17
CA ASP A 377 3.93 2.00 15.14
C ASP A 377 2.58 1.70 15.79
N GLU A 378 1.49 2.02 15.08
CA GLU A 378 0.11 1.93 15.55
C GLU A 378 -0.07 2.56 16.95
N ALA A 379 0.51 3.75 17.13
CA ALA A 379 0.67 4.46 18.39
C ALA A 379 -0.64 4.69 19.18
N HIS A 380 -1.80 4.68 18.48
CA HIS A 380 -3.14 4.87 19.07
C HIS A 380 -3.62 3.70 19.96
N ARG A 381 -2.94 2.56 19.97
CA ARG A 381 -3.38 1.34 20.67
C ARG A 381 -2.94 1.34 22.14
N SER A 382 -2.01 0.48 22.49
CA SER A 382 -1.54 0.23 23.86
C SER A 382 -0.56 1.29 24.37
N GLN A 383 -0.21 2.30 23.57
CA GLN A 383 0.88 3.25 23.83
C GLN A 383 0.41 4.64 24.29
N ILE A 384 -0.89 4.83 24.52
CA ILE A 384 -1.49 6.13 24.90
C ILE A 384 -1.99 6.20 26.36
N ASN A 385 -2.13 5.09 27.05
CA ASN A 385 -2.68 5.06 28.41
C ASN A 385 -1.58 5.30 29.46
N LEU A 386 -1.47 6.53 29.91
CA LEU A 386 -0.62 6.94 31.03
C LEU A 386 -1.35 6.85 32.38
N ASP A 387 -2.69 6.73 32.38
CA ASP A 387 -3.51 6.75 33.57
C ASP A 387 -3.56 5.39 34.30
N GLN A 388 -3.81 5.47 35.59
CA GLN A 388 -3.96 4.31 36.47
C GLN A 388 -5.29 3.61 36.22
N LYS A 389 -5.23 2.32 35.85
CA LYS A 389 -6.40 1.44 35.82
C LYS A 389 -6.57 0.81 37.17
N VAL A 390 -7.75 0.99 37.76
CA VAL A 390 -8.13 0.36 39.02
C VAL A 390 -9.05 -0.82 38.73
N LYS A 391 -8.62 -2.03 39.07
CA LYS A 391 -9.42 -3.25 38.92
C LYS A 391 -9.76 -3.74 40.32
N VAL A 392 -11.04 -3.79 40.65
CA VAL A 392 -11.52 -4.38 41.91
C VAL A 392 -11.67 -5.87 41.69
N THR A 393 -10.89 -6.68 42.43
CA THR A 393 -10.98 -8.14 42.44
C THR A 393 -11.58 -8.60 43.75
N ALA A 394 -12.01 -9.86 43.82
CA ALA A 394 -12.53 -10.43 45.11
C ALA A 394 -11.49 -10.45 46.25
N GLU A 395 -10.21 -10.27 45.93
CA GLU A 395 -9.07 -10.28 46.86
C GLU A 395 -8.56 -8.88 47.22
N GLY A 396 -9.11 -7.82 46.59
CA GLY A 396 -8.70 -6.42 46.87
C GLY A 396 -8.66 -5.55 45.61
N VAL A 397 -8.14 -4.34 45.76
CA VAL A 397 -7.99 -3.36 44.66
C VAL A 397 -6.62 -3.54 43.99
N GLU A 398 -6.59 -4.06 42.80
CA GLU A 398 -5.39 -4.07 41.94
C GLU A 398 -5.31 -2.78 41.16
N ARG A 399 -4.18 -2.08 41.29
CA ARG A 399 -3.86 -0.89 40.50
C ARG A 399 -2.84 -1.28 39.47
N SER A 400 -3.18 -1.14 38.17
CA SER A 400 -2.24 -1.34 37.08
C SER A 400 -2.16 -0.11 36.20
N TYR A 401 -0.99 0.17 35.67
CA TYR A 401 -0.79 1.20 34.67
C TYR A 401 -0.77 0.56 33.27
N GLY A 402 -0.99 1.38 32.24
CA GLY A 402 -0.79 0.95 30.86
C GLY A 402 0.70 0.79 30.51
N PHE A 403 1.03 0.02 29.48
CA PHE A 403 2.40 -0.17 29.00
C PHE A 403 3.10 1.15 28.65
N ALA A 404 2.35 2.16 28.21
CA ALA A 404 2.88 3.49 27.92
C ALA A 404 3.53 4.13 29.15
N LYS A 405 2.95 3.99 30.33
CA LYS A 405 3.50 4.51 31.59
C LYS A 405 4.84 3.84 31.89
N TYR A 406 4.92 2.52 31.82
CA TYR A 406 6.17 1.79 32.05
C TYR A 406 7.26 2.10 31.04
N LEU A 407 6.90 2.32 29.77
CA LEU A 407 7.82 2.81 28.74
C LEU A 407 8.42 4.16 29.13
N HIS A 408 7.58 5.13 29.52
CA HIS A 408 8.04 6.46 29.92
C HIS A 408 8.87 6.44 31.21
N ASP A 409 8.52 5.59 32.18
CA ASP A 409 9.29 5.46 33.42
C ASP A 409 10.67 4.80 33.19
N SER A 410 10.75 3.89 32.20
CA SER A 410 12.00 3.21 31.83
C SER A 410 12.93 4.11 30.99
N LEU A 411 12.40 5.10 30.28
CA LEU A 411 13.11 5.98 29.34
C LEU A 411 12.67 7.45 29.51
N PRO A 412 12.85 8.06 30.69
CA PRO A 412 12.21 9.34 31.04
C PRO A 412 12.68 10.52 30.20
N ASN A 413 13.88 10.45 29.62
CA ASN A 413 14.45 11.50 28.81
C ASN A 413 14.40 11.20 27.30
N ALA A 414 13.72 10.12 26.86
CA ALA A 414 13.57 9.82 25.44
C ALA A 414 12.63 10.80 24.74
N THR A 415 12.79 10.93 23.43
CA THR A 415 11.86 11.64 22.56
C THR A 415 10.96 10.64 21.84
N TYR A 416 9.66 10.86 21.87
CA TYR A 416 8.64 9.93 21.40
C TYR A 416 7.98 10.41 20.13
N VAL A 417 7.89 9.53 19.12
CA VAL A 417 7.28 9.78 17.81
C VAL A 417 6.21 8.73 17.55
N GLY A 418 5.02 9.16 17.17
CA GLY A 418 3.89 8.26 16.90
C GLY A 418 3.61 8.12 15.41
N PHE A 419 3.52 6.89 14.91
CA PHE A 419 3.00 6.55 13.59
C PHE A 419 1.65 5.86 13.75
N THR A 420 0.64 6.33 13.04
CA THR A 420 -0.71 5.77 13.18
C THR A 420 -1.52 5.90 11.89
N GLY A 421 -2.43 4.95 11.65
CA GLY A 421 -3.48 5.08 10.64
C GLY A 421 -4.73 5.81 11.13
N THR A 422 -4.79 6.11 12.45
CA THR A 422 -5.97 6.70 13.11
C THR A 422 -5.53 7.44 14.37
N PRO A 423 -5.14 8.73 14.29
CA PRO A 423 -4.78 9.50 15.48
C PRO A 423 -6.00 9.71 16.39
N VAL A 424 -5.83 9.45 17.67
CA VAL A 424 -6.80 9.75 18.74
C VAL A 424 -6.21 10.81 19.66
N ASP A 425 -7.05 11.46 20.47
CA ASP A 425 -6.61 12.57 21.31
C ASP A 425 -5.46 12.14 22.26
N GLY A 426 -5.53 10.94 22.84
CA GLY A 426 -4.44 10.35 23.64
C GLY A 426 -3.12 10.16 22.88
N THR A 427 -3.14 9.96 21.57
CA THR A 427 -1.93 9.88 20.74
C THR A 427 -1.23 11.24 20.72
N ILE A 428 -2.00 12.31 20.51
CA ILE A 428 -1.48 13.68 20.48
C ILE A 428 -0.92 14.09 21.85
N GLU A 429 -1.55 13.67 22.92
CA GLU A 429 -1.10 13.95 24.28
C GLU A 429 0.27 13.33 24.59
N VAL A 430 0.50 12.10 24.15
CA VAL A 430 1.76 11.35 24.40
C VAL A 430 2.86 11.76 23.42
N PHE A 431 2.58 11.79 22.13
CA PHE A 431 3.59 11.94 21.08
C PHE A 431 3.71 13.39 20.54
N GLY A 432 2.76 14.25 20.84
CA GLY A 432 2.67 15.61 20.29
C GLY A 432 1.72 15.73 19.10
N PRO A 433 1.55 16.94 18.55
CA PRO A 433 0.60 17.23 17.50
C PRO A 433 0.87 16.41 16.22
N VAL A 434 -0.14 16.34 15.35
CA VAL A 434 0.05 15.76 14.00
C VAL A 434 0.96 16.69 13.21
N VAL A 435 2.15 16.23 12.90
CA VAL A 435 3.19 16.96 12.16
C VAL A 435 2.96 16.88 10.66
N ASP A 436 2.50 15.73 10.20
CA ASP A 436 2.13 15.52 8.80
C ASP A 436 1.06 14.44 8.67
N ALA A 437 0.23 14.53 7.62
CA ALA A 437 -0.85 13.62 7.38
C ALA A 437 -0.92 13.22 5.89
N TYR A 438 -1.15 11.93 5.66
CA TYR A 438 -1.49 11.39 4.34
C TYR A 438 -2.81 10.60 4.45
N THR A 439 -3.87 11.23 3.96
CA THR A 439 -5.24 10.77 4.15
C THR A 439 -5.66 9.67 3.17
N MET A 440 -6.79 8.98 3.44
CA MET A 440 -7.36 8.02 2.50
C MET A 440 -7.76 8.68 1.18
N THR A 441 -8.24 9.92 1.21
CA THR A 441 -8.61 10.68 0.00
C THR A 441 -7.40 10.91 -0.90
N GLU A 442 -6.28 11.35 -0.31
CA GLU A 442 -5.01 11.50 -1.03
C GLU A 442 -4.52 10.16 -1.60
N ALA A 443 -4.61 9.09 -0.81
CA ALA A 443 -4.20 7.75 -1.22
C ALA A 443 -5.02 7.20 -2.41
N VAL A 444 -6.32 7.50 -2.48
CA VAL A 444 -7.18 7.17 -3.61
C VAL A 444 -6.80 7.97 -4.85
N LYS A 445 -6.60 9.28 -4.72
CA LYS A 445 -6.16 10.15 -5.81
C LYS A 445 -4.81 9.71 -6.39
N ASP A 446 -3.90 9.26 -5.54
CA ASP A 446 -2.59 8.75 -5.94
C ASP A 446 -2.64 7.33 -6.51
N GLY A 447 -3.82 6.69 -6.54
CA GLY A 447 -3.96 5.31 -7.01
C GLY A 447 -3.30 4.27 -6.11
N ILE A 448 -3.07 4.59 -4.82
CA ILE A 448 -2.49 3.70 -3.81
C ILE A 448 -3.55 2.83 -3.17
N THR A 449 -4.77 3.35 -3.07
CA THR A 449 -5.95 2.65 -2.60
C THR A 449 -7.11 2.85 -3.57
N VAL A 450 -8.13 1.99 -3.48
CA VAL A 450 -9.37 2.14 -4.25
C VAL A 450 -10.46 2.79 -3.40
N ASN A 451 -11.44 3.40 -4.07
CA ASN A 451 -12.65 3.92 -3.42
C ASN A 451 -13.43 2.81 -2.71
N LEU A 452 -14.15 3.19 -1.66
CA LEU A 452 -15.03 2.31 -0.92
C LEU A 452 -16.49 2.61 -1.28
N VAL A 453 -17.29 1.55 -1.40
CA VAL A 453 -18.72 1.62 -1.63
C VAL A 453 -19.44 0.94 -0.46
N TYR A 454 -20.55 1.51 -0.05
CA TYR A 454 -21.33 1.04 1.08
C TYR A 454 -22.68 0.47 0.62
N ASP A 455 -22.99 -0.77 1.10
CA ASP A 455 -24.28 -1.45 0.93
C ASP A 455 -24.88 -1.77 2.32
N GLY A 456 -25.88 -1.00 2.73
CA GLY A 456 -26.57 -1.18 4.00
C GLY A 456 -27.69 -2.19 3.90
N ARG A 457 -27.58 -3.31 4.61
CA ARG A 457 -28.55 -4.44 4.59
C ARG A 457 -29.20 -4.73 5.93
N ALA A 458 -29.02 -3.88 6.93
CA ALA A 458 -29.60 -4.08 8.27
C ALA A 458 -31.10 -4.34 8.26
N ALA A 459 -31.86 -3.65 7.42
CA ALA A 459 -33.32 -3.83 7.31
C ALA A 459 -33.73 -5.16 6.68
N ARG A 460 -32.86 -5.84 5.94
CA ARG A 460 -33.14 -7.15 5.31
C ARG A 460 -33.03 -8.33 6.28
N VAL A 461 -32.41 -8.13 7.43
CA VAL A 461 -32.07 -9.19 8.38
C VAL A 461 -32.78 -9.02 9.73
N THR A 462 -34.05 -8.65 9.70
CA THR A 462 -34.92 -8.48 10.86
C THR A 462 -34.47 -7.44 11.90
N LEU A 463 -33.53 -6.58 11.53
CA LEU A 463 -33.07 -5.47 12.36
C LEU A 463 -33.93 -4.24 12.06
N ASP A 464 -34.94 -3.98 12.88
CA ASP A 464 -35.82 -2.82 12.74
C ASP A 464 -35.14 -1.52 13.17
N GLN A 465 -35.77 -0.37 12.88
CA GLN A 465 -35.20 0.94 13.20
C GLN A 465 -35.01 1.17 14.72
N ALA A 466 -35.79 0.50 15.58
CA ALA A 466 -35.64 0.63 17.02
C ALA A 466 -34.36 -0.08 17.49
N LYS A 467 -34.10 -1.28 17.00
CA LYS A 467 -32.86 -2.03 17.29
C LYS A 467 -31.62 -1.34 16.73
N VAL A 468 -31.71 -0.73 15.55
CA VAL A 468 -30.62 0.09 15.00
C VAL A 468 -30.32 1.28 15.91
N ARG A 469 -31.35 1.98 16.44
CA ARG A 469 -31.14 3.07 17.41
C ARG A 469 -30.53 2.58 18.72
N GLU A 470 -30.92 1.43 19.23
CA GLU A 470 -30.29 0.86 20.43
C GLU A 470 -28.80 0.57 20.23
N ILE A 471 -28.43 0.14 19.04
CA ILE A 471 -27.02 -0.05 18.65
C ILE A 471 -26.29 1.30 18.54
N GLU A 472 -26.91 2.33 17.94
CA GLU A 472 -26.39 3.69 17.88
C GLU A 472 -26.20 4.29 19.29
N ASP A 473 -27.20 4.17 20.16
CA ASP A 473 -27.13 4.64 21.56
C ASP A 473 -26.04 3.92 22.38
N TYR A 474 -25.74 2.67 22.04
CA TYR A 474 -24.59 1.95 22.60
C TYR A 474 -23.28 2.59 22.19
N TYR A 475 -23.12 2.94 20.92
CA TYR A 475 -21.89 3.61 20.43
C TYR A 475 -21.69 4.97 21.09
N ASP A 476 -22.78 5.75 21.24
CA ASP A 476 -22.71 7.06 21.85
C ASP A 476 -22.34 6.96 23.35
N ARG A 477 -22.74 5.89 24.02
CA ARG A 477 -22.33 5.60 25.42
C ARG A 477 -20.88 5.13 25.54
N CYS A 478 -20.40 4.31 24.62
CA CYS A 478 -19.01 3.86 24.61
C CYS A 478 -18.01 4.95 24.24
N ALA A 479 -18.47 6.03 23.57
CA ALA A 479 -17.62 7.17 23.22
C ALA A 479 -17.30 8.07 24.42
N VAL A 480 -17.99 7.91 25.57
CA VAL A 480 -17.78 8.62 26.84
C VAL A 480 -16.95 7.74 27.78
N GLU A 481 -15.74 7.38 27.41
CA GLU A 481 -14.81 6.63 28.26
C GLU A 481 -14.09 7.57 29.24
N GLY A 482 -14.58 7.51 30.47
CA GLY A 482 -13.99 8.14 31.66
C GLY A 482 -14.74 7.62 32.90
N ALA A 483 -14.80 6.28 33.08
CA ALA A 483 -15.89 5.67 33.85
C ALA A 483 -15.60 5.38 35.32
N ASN A 484 -16.58 5.71 36.17
CA ASN A 484 -16.76 5.13 37.49
C ASN A 484 -17.37 3.72 37.41
N GLU A 485 -17.36 2.94 38.49
CA GLU A 485 -17.85 1.55 38.58
C GLU A 485 -19.27 1.35 38.00
N HIS A 486 -20.16 2.30 38.17
CA HIS A 486 -21.54 2.23 37.67
C HIS A 486 -21.62 2.25 36.14
N GLN A 487 -20.75 3.02 35.46
CA GLN A 487 -20.70 3.09 33.99
C GLN A 487 -20.10 1.81 33.38
N ILE A 488 -19.19 1.13 34.10
CA ILE A 488 -18.63 -0.17 33.68
C ILE A 488 -19.73 -1.27 33.74
N GLU A 489 -20.55 -1.32 34.76
CA GLU A 489 -21.67 -2.25 34.87
C GLU A 489 -22.75 -1.99 33.80
N GLU A 490 -23.13 -0.73 33.56
CA GLU A 490 -24.07 -0.36 32.52
C GLU A 490 -23.54 -0.68 31.11
N SER A 491 -22.28 -0.45 30.88
CA SER A 491 -21.61 -0.83 29.63
C SER A 491 -21.60 -2.34 29.41
N GLN A 492 -21.35 -3.14 30.45
CA GLN A 492 -21.39 -4.61 30.37
C GLN A 492 -22.79 -5.12 30.10
N LYS A 493 -23.82 -4.54 30.73
CA LYS A 493 -25.23 -4.87 30.46
C LYS A 493 -25.67 -4.49 29.06
N ALA A 494 -25.22 -3.33 28.57
CA ALA A 494 -25.48 -2.88 27.19
C ALA A 494 -24.83 -3.80 26.16
N VAL A 495 -23.56 -4.22 26.38
CA VAL A 495 -22.87 -5.19 25.51
C VAL A 495 -23.59 -6.53 25.46
N ALA A 496 -24.00 -7.05 26.63
CA ALA A 496 -24.74 -8.32 26.70
C ALA A 496 -26.11 -8.24 25.99
N HIS A 497 -26.77 -7.10 26.07
CA HIS A 497 -28.04 -6.88 25.39
C HIS A 497 -27.87 -6.82 23.87
N ILE A 498 -26.86 -6.11 23.38
CA ILE A 498 -26.53 -6.04 21.94
C ILE A 498 -26.09 -7.40 21.42
N ASP A 499 -25.26 -8.12 22.14
CA ASP A 499 -24.87 -9.48 21.77
C ASP A 499 -26.08 -10.43 21.69
N ALA A 500 -27.11 -10.23 22.54
CA ALA A 500 -28.35 -10.98 22.44
C ALA A 500 -29.18 -10.62 21.20
N ILE A 501 -29.20 -9.35 20.79
CA ILE A 501 -29.88 -8.90 19.55
C ILE A 501 -29.16 -9.44 18.32
N ILE A 502 -27.85 -9.31 18.27
CA ILE A 502 -27.04 -9.73 17.11
C ILE A 502 -27.00 -11.25 17.01
N GLY A 503 -26.93 -11.95 18.14
CA GLY A 503 -26.87 -13.42 18.24
C GLY A 503 -28.21 -14.13 18.19
N ASP A 504 -29.32 -13.43 17.95
CA ASP A 504 -30.64 -14.04 17.79
C ASP A 504 -30.64 -15.09 16.68
N PRO A 505 -31.07 -16.34 16.92
CA PRO A 505 -30.98 -17.42 15.94
C PRO A 505 -31.71 -17.14 14.62
N ASP A 506 -32.89 -16.53 14.66
CA ASP A 506 -33.71 -16.25 13.48
C ASP A 506 -32.99 -15.15 12.66
N ARG A 507 -32.45 -14.15 13.34
CA ARG A 507 -31.63 -13.12 12.68
C ARG A 507 -30.36 -13.71 12.04
N LEU A 508 -29.61 -14.57 12.75
CA LEU A 508 -28.40 -15.20 12.20
C LEU A 508 -28.71 -16.06 10.97
N HIS A 509 -29.87 -16.74 10.95
CA HIS A 509 -30.35 -17.44 9.75
C HIS A 509 -30.59 -16.50 8.59
N ALA A 510 -31.31 -15.39 8.81
CA ALA A 510 -31.56 -14.37 7.80
C ALA A 510 -30.27 -13.72 7.27
N VAL A 511 -29.31 -13.44 8.16
CA VAL A 511 -27.99 -12.93 7.76
C VAL A 511 -27.22 -13.96 6.92
N ALA A 512 -27.26 -15.24 7.31
CA ALA A 512 -26.58 -16.30 6.57
C ALA A 512 -27.18 -16.50 5.18
N GLU A 513 -28.51 -16.47 5.06
CA GLU A 513 -29.22 -16.59 3.79
C GLU A 513 -28.90 -15.40 2.86
N ASP A 514 -28.99 -14.15 3.35
CA ASP A 514 -28.66 -12.97 2.56
C ASP A 514 -27.18 -12.95 2.18
N PHE A 515 -26.28 -13.31 3.10
CA PHE A 515 -24.84 -13.41 2.82
C PHE A 515 -24.54 -14.42 1.70
N ILE A 516 -25.11 -15.65 1.80
CA ILE A 516 -24.89 -16.69 0.80
C ILE A 516 -25.39 -16.22 -0.57
N ASN A 517 -26.62 -15.72 -0.63
CA ASN A 517 -27.23 -15.25 -1.87
C ASN A 517 -26.43 -14.08 -2.48
N HIS A 518 -26.03 -13.11 -1.66
CA HIS A 518 -25.22 -11.97 -2.11
C HIS A 518 -23.86 -12.41 -2.63
N TYR A 519 -23.15 -13.26 -1.88
CA TYR A 519 -21.82 -13.76 -2.25
C TYR A 519 -21.87 -14.60 -3.53
N GLU A 520 -22.81 -15.57 -3.61
CA GLU A 520 -22.95 -16.45 -4.78
C GLU A 520 -23.33 -15.66 -6.04
N THR A 521 -24.26 -14.71 -5.93
CA THR A 521 -24.63 -13.83 -7.04
C THR A 521 -23.45 -13.02 -7.53
N ARG A 522 -22.67 -12.42 -6.63
CA ARG A 522 -21.47 -11.66 -7.02
C ARG A 522 -20.42 -12.52 -7.72
N VAL A 523 -20.21 -13.74 -7.25
CA VAL A 523 -19.28 -14.69 -7.87
C VAL A 523 -19.80 -15.13 -9.25
N ALA A 524 -21.07 -15.49 -9.37
CA ALA A 524 -21.71 -15.91 -10.62
C ALA A 524 -21.65 -14.80 -11.69
N GLU A 525 -21.90 -13.54 -11.29
CA GLU A 525 -21.86 -12.38 -12.19
C GLU A 525 -20.41 -11.90 -12.49
N GLY A 526 -19.39 -12.56 -11.94
CA GLY A 526 -18.00 -12.12 -12.08
C GLY A 526 -17.79 -10.70 -11.52
N ALA A 527 -18.51 -10.36 -10.45
CA ALA A 527 -18.45 -9.06 -9.78
C ALA A 527 -17.40 -9.02 -8.67
N THR A 528 -16.63 -10.10 -8.50
CA THR A 528 -15.50 -10.21 -7.59
C THR A 528 -14.22 -10.47 -8.37
N VAL A 529 -13.08 -10.02 -7.83
CA VAL A 529 -11.79 -10.22 -8.51
C VAL A 529 -11.27 -11.65 -8.35
N ALA A 530 -11.36 -12.18 -7.13
CA ALA A 530 -10.85 -13.52 -6.80
C ALA A 530 -11.82 -14.33 -5.95
N GLY A 531 -13.05 -13.86 -5.77
CA GLY A 531 -14.06 -14.46 -4.89
C GLY A 531 -13.67 -14.40 -3.40
N LYS A 532 -12.74 -13.52 -3.01
CA LYS A 532 -12.32 -13.37 -1.62
C LYS A 532 -13.28 -12.49 -0.85
N ALA A 533 -13.75 -12.98 0.30
CA ALA A 533 -14.65 -12.25 1.18
C ALA A 533 -14.24 -12.42 2.65
N MET A 534 -14.46 -11.40 3.45
CA MET A 534 -14.26 -11.44 4.90
C MET A 534 -15.57 -11.11 5.59
N PHE A 535 -15.99 -11.94 6.55
CA PHE A 535 -17.17 -11.70 7.38
C PHE A 535 -16.76 -11.43 8.82
N VAL A 536 -17.16 -10.30 9.36
CA VAL A 536 -16.79 -9.83 10.69
C VAL A 536 -17.94 -10.03 11.66
N CYS A 537 -17.76 -10.90 12.64
CA CYS A 537 -18.73 -11.20 13.70
C CYS A 537 -18.43 -10.48 15.00
N SER A 538 -19.46 -10.22 15.82
CA SER A 538 -19.35 -9.53 17.10
C SER A 538 -18.47 -10.27 18.10
N ASN A 539 -18.67 -11.58 18.27
CA ASN A 539 -17.94 -12.39 19.23
C ASN A 539 -17.77 -13.85 18.75
N ARG A 540 -17.01 -14.62 19.50
CA ARG A 540 -16.62 -16.00 19.14
C ARG A 540 -17.80 -16.96 19.06
N LYS A 541 -18.79 -16.83 19.97
CA LYS A 541 -19.96 -17.70 19.99
C LYS A 541 -20.85 -17.46 18.77
N ILE A 542 -21.09 -16.18 18.45
CA ILE A 542 -21.85 -15.78 17.27
C ILE A 542 -21.14 -16.23 15.99
N ALA A 543 -19.83 -16.07 15.91
CA ALA A 543 -19.03 -16.49 14.75
C ALA A 543 -19.12 -18.01 14.51
N TYR A 544 -19.08 -18.81 15.56
CA TYR A 544 -19.20 -20.27 15.46
C TYR A 544 -20.61 -20.69 15.08
N ALA A 545 -21.64 -20.11 15.71
CA ALA A 545 -23.05 -20.38 15.35
C ALA A 545 -23.34 -20.00 13.89
N PHE A 546 -22.86 -18.85 13.45
CA PHE A 546 -22.98 -18.38 12.07
C PHE A 546 -22.29 -19.32 11.07
N TYR A 547 -21.08 -19.78 11.38
CA TYR A 547 -20.36 -20.78 10.59
C TYR A 547 -21.18 -22.09 10.46
N GLN A 548 -21.73 -22.60 11.57
CA GLN A 548 -22.51 -23.82 11.57
C GLN A 548 -23.78 -23.69 10.70
N ILE A 549 -24.46 -22.55 10.75
CA ILE A 549 -25.63 -22.28 9.91
C ILE A 549 -25.24 -22.29 8.42
N ILE A 550 -24.15 -21.59 8.05
CA ILE A 550 -23.69 -21.55 6.65
C ILE A 550 -23.31 -22.92 6.13
N VAL A 551 -22.54 -23.70 6.91
CA VAL A 551 -22.14 -25.05 6.53
C VAL A 551 -23.35 -25.99 6.47
N GLY A 552 -24.37 -25.78 7.30
CA GLY A 552 -25.65 -26.48 7.20
C GLY A 552 -26.40 -26.19 5.90
N MET A 553 -26.34 -24.95 5.40
CA MET A 553 -26.96 -24.52 4.11
C MET A 553 -26.10 -24.87 2.89
N ARG A 554 -24.76 -24.92 3.06
CA ARG A 554 -23.78 -25.18 1.99
C ARG A 554 -22.69 -26.13 2.48
N PRO A 555 -22.98 -27.44 2.64
CA PRO A 555 -22.01 -28.42 3.14
C PRO A 555 -20.73 -28.52 2.28
N GLU A 556 -20.86 -28.28 0.98
CA GLU A 556 -19.75 -28.29 0.02
C GLU A 556 -18.70 -27.19 0.28
N TRP A 557 -19.06 -26.13 1.02
CA TRP A 557 -18.08 -25.09 1.40
C TRP A 557 -17.13 -25.56 2.49
N ALA A 558 -17.47 -26.58 3.26
CA ALA A 558 -16.62 -27.23 4.25
C ALA A 558 -15.73 -28.33 3.66
N GLU A 559 -15.90 -28.70 2.39
CA GLU A 559 -15.05 -29.68 1.73
C GLU A 559 -13.63 -29.13 1.51
N LYS A 560 -12.63 -29.95 1.79
CA LYS A 560 -11.24 -29.58 1.58
C LYS A 560 -10.83 -29.83 0.14
N LYS A 561 -10.57 -28.77 -0.61
CA LYS A 561 -10.03 -28.78 -1.98
C LYS A 561 -8.74 -27.96 -2.05
N VAL A 562 -7.86 -28.28 -2.99
CA VAL A 562 -6.63 -27.51 -3.23
C VAL A 562 -6.95 -26.18 -3.88
N CYS A 563 -7.85 -26.19 -4.87
CA CYS A 563 -8.32 -25.03 -5.61
C CYS A 563 -9.80 -25.21 -5.98
N PRO A 564 -10.50 -24.14 -6.36
CA PRO A 564 -11.84 -24.23 -6.93
C PRO A 564 -11.88 -25.08 -8.20
N ASP A 565 -13.03 -25.66 -8.51
CA ASP A 565 -13.22 -26.45 -9.71
C ASP A 565 -12.97 -25.59 -10.97
N GLY A 566 -12.29 -26.16 -11.96
CA GLY A 566 -11.92 -25.48 -13.21
C GLY A 566 -10.64 -24.62 -13.15
N VAL A 567 -10.01 -24.44 -12.00
CA VAL A 567 -8.75 -23.70 -11.87
C VAL A 567 -7.56 -24.60 -12.23
N GLN A 568 -6.76 -24.18 -13.22
CA GLN A 568 -5.53 -24.89 -13.57
C GLN A 568 -4.36 -24.39 -12.71
N LEU A 569 -3.60 -25.34 -12.15
CA LEU A 569 -2.42 -25.09 -11.33
C LEU A 569 -1.16 -25.55 -12.05
N THR A 570 -0.13 -24.73 -12.00
CA THR A 570 1.24 -25.13 -12.40
C THR A 570 1.83 -26.12 -11.38
N GLU A 571 2.89 -26.86 -11.75
CA GLU A 571 3.56 -27.81 -10.85
C GLU A 571 4.13 -27.14 -9.59
N LYS A 572 4.51 -25.86 -9.68
CA LYS A 572 4.95 -25.06 -8.53
C LYS A 572 3.77 -24.76 -7.60
N GLU A 573 2.66 -24.29 -8.14
CA GLU A 573 1.46 -23.98 -7.36
C GLU A 573 0.85 -25.20 -6.68
N LYS A 574 0.87 -26.36 -7.32
CA LYS A 574 0.45 -27.64 -6.71
C LYS A 574 1.25 -28.02 -5.46
N LYS A 575 2.53 -27.62 -5.39
CA LYS A 575 3.39 -27.86 -4.22
C LYS A 575 3.15 -26.83 -3.10
N GLU A 576 2.75 -25.62 -3.47
CA GLU A 576 2.54 -24.52 -2.53
C GLU A 576 1.14 -24.52 -1.92
N LEU A 577 0.12 -25.00 -2.66
CA LEU A 577 -1.27 -25.03 -2.19
C LEU A 577 -1.57 -26.34 -1.48
N LYS A 578 -2.31 -26.22 -0.36
CA LYS A 578 -2.78 -27.38 0.42
C LYS A 578 -4.31 -27.47 0.37
N PRO A 579 -4.87 -28.68 0.50
CA PRO A 579 -6.32 -28.83 0.63
C PRO A 579 -6.85 -28.06 1.83
N ILE A 580 -7.83 -27.19 1.59
CA ILE A 580 -8.46 -26.36 2.61
C ILE A 580 -9.94 -26.11 2.24
N GLU A 581 -10.75 -25.83 3.24
CA GLU A 581 -12.16 -25.49 3.10
C GLU A 581 -12.34 -24.16 2.36
N LYS A 582 -13.45 -23.96 1.65
CA LYS A 582 -13.81 -22.69 1.01
C LYS A 582 -14.07 -21.61 2.04
N ILE A 583 -14.70 -21.96 3.17
CA ILE A 583 -15.04 -21.09 4.29
C ILE A 583 -14.34 -21.56 5.57
N LYS A 584 -13.78 -20.63 6.36
CA LYS A 584 -13.07 -20.97 7.60
C LYS A 584 -13.21 -19.88 8.65
N LEU A 585 -13.28 -20.33 9.92
CA LEU A 585 -13.17 -19.48 11.11
C LEU A 585 -11.70 -19.12 11.38
N ILE A 586 -11.43 -17.84 11.60
CA ILE A 586 -10.09 -17.34 11.94
C ILE A 586 -10.17 -16.61 13.28
N MET A 587 -9.85 -17.35 14.33
CA MET A 587 -9.85 -16.88 15.72
C MET A 587 -8.69 -17.53 16.50
N THR A 588 -8.33 -16.95 17.65
CA THR A 588 -7.43 -17.63 18.61
C THR A 588 -8.17 -18.77 19.27
N ARG A 589 -7.50 -19.91 19.47
CA ARG A 589 -8.07 -21.03 20.22
C ARG A 589 -7.91 -20.81 21.72
N ASN A 590 -8.95 -21.15 22.49
CA ASN A 590 -8.96 -21.09 23.94
C ASN A 590 -9.07 -22.50 24.51
N LYS A 591 -8.58 -22.70 25.74
CA LYS A 591 -8.65 -24.01 26.42
C LYS A 591 -10.09 -24.47 26.70
N ASP A 592 -11.00 -23.51 26.82
CA ASP A 592 -12.43 -23.73 27.10
C ASP A 592 -13.29 -23.87 25.85
N ASP A 593 -12.68 -23.85 24.67
CA ASP A 593 -13.41 -24.09 23.40
C ASP A 593 -13.91 -25.55 23.35
N GLU A 594 -15.07 -25.74 22.71
CA GLU A 594 -15.56 -27.09 22.41
C GLU A 594 -14.51 -27.84 21.57
N PRO A 595 -14.36 -29.18 21.80
CA PRO A 595 -13.30 -29.94 21.13
C PRO A 595 -13.28 -29.77 19.61
N GLU A 596 -14.45 -29.74 18.97
CA GLU A 596 -14.59 -29.57 17.53
C GLU A 596 -14.13 -28.17 17.05
N LEU A 597 -14.52 -27.13 17.77
CA LEU A 597 -14.06 -25.76 17.51
C LEU A 597 -12.56 -25.64 17.76
N TYR A 598 -12.07 -26.24 18.85
CA TYR A 598 -10.65 -26.21 19.21
C TYR A 598 -9.76 -26.83 18.13
N GLU A 599 -10.17 -27.96 17.55
CA GLU A 599 -9.46 -28.61 16.43
C GLU A 599 -9.55 -27.76 15.15
N MET A 600 -10.73 -27.23 14.83
CA MET A 600 -10.97 -26.41 13.62
C MET A 600 -10.10 -25.14 13.59
N LEU A 601 -9.86 -24.51 14.71
CA LEU A 601 -9.06 -23.27 14.82
C LEU A 601 -7.55 -23.51 14.66
N GLY A 602 -7.08 -24.73 14.80
CA GLY A 602 -5.70 -25.11 14.59
C GLY A 602 -4.69 -24.43 15.51
N THR A 603 -3.43 -24.80 15.39
CA THR A 603 -2.28 -24.26 16.11
C THR A 603 -1.87 -22.88 15.58
N LYS A 604 -0.86 -22.25 16.18
CA LYS A 604 -0.26 -21.00 15.68
C LYS A 604 0.34 -21.19 14.28
N ASP A 605 0.93 -22.35 14.01
CA ASP A 605 1.54 -22.66 12.72
C ASP A 605 0.48 -22.98 11.66
N ASP A 606 -0.62 -23.64 12.02
CA ASP A 606 -1.76 -23.83 11.13
C ASP A 606 -2.37 -22.48 10.73
N ARG A 607 -2.47 -21.51 11.62
CA ARG A 607 -2.96 -20.16 11.31
C ARG A 607 -2.05 -19.39 10.34
N LYS A 608 -0.72 -19.58 10.42
CA LYS A 608 0.20 -19.03 9.42
C LYS A 608 -0.04 -19.65 8.03
N GLU A 609 -0.36 -20.94 8.00
CA GLU A 609 -0.73 -21.61 6.76
C GLU A 609 -2.07 -21.10 6.22
N PHE A 610 -3.08 -20.89 7.09
CA PHE A 610 -4.36 -20.28 6.68
C PHE A 610 -4.17 -18.88 6.11
N ASP A 611 -3.32 -18.05 6.72
CA ASP A 611 -2.91 -16.74 6.17
C ASP A 611 -2.33 -16.89 4.75
N ARG A 612 -1.35 -17.77 4.56
CA ARG A 612 -0.72 -18.02 3.27
C ARG A 612 -1.73 -18.48 2.22
N GLN A 613 -2.63 -19.40 2.58
CA GLN A 613 -3.66 -19.91 1.68
C GLN A 613 -4.69 -18.83 1.34
N PHE A 614 -5.12 -18.00 2.29
CA PHE A 614 -6.06 -16.92 2.01
C PHE A 614 -5.45 -15.83 1.13
N LYS A 615 -4.17 -15.55 1.22
CA LYS A 615 -3.47 -14.60 0.33
C LYS A 615 -3.35 -15.11 -1.10
N ASN A 616 -3.33 -16.42 -1.32
CA ASN A 616 -3.25 -16.98 -2.66
C ASN A 616 -4.63 -17.00 -3.34
N VAL A 617 -4.75 -16.33 -4.48
CA VAL A 617 -6.01 -16.20 -5.22
C VAL A 617 -6.51 -17.52 -5.83
N LYS A 618 -5.63 -18.46 -6.10
CA LYS A 618 -5.96 -19.80 -6.65
C LYS A 618 -6.34 -20.82 -5.58
N SER A 619 -6.10 -20.54 -4.30
CA SER A 619 -6.50 -21.40 -3.20
C SER A 619 -8.03 -21.55 -3.12
N ASN A 620 -8.50 -22.73 -2.66
CA ASN A 620 -9.90 -22.95 -2.38
C ASN A 620 -10.44 -22.07 -1.24
N PHE A 621 -9.59 -21.56 -0.35
CA PHE A 621 -9.98 -20.72 0.77
C PHE A 621 -10.42 -19.33 0.27
N LYS A 622 -11.72 -19.07 0.26
CA LYS A 622 -12.36 -17.87 -0.28
C LYS A 622 -12.99 -16.97 0.78
N ILE A 623 -13.57 -17.55 1.83
CA ILE A 623 -14.36 -16.82 2.82
C ILE A 623 -13.76 -17.00 4.20
N ALA A 624 -13.32 -15.90 4.82
CA ALA A 624 -12.82 -15.86 6.20
C ALA A 624 -13.87 -15.27 7.13
N ILE A 625 -14.29 -16.02 8.16
CA ILE A 625 -15.10 -15.50 9.25
C ILE A 625 -14.15 -15.11 10.38
N VAL A 626 -14.18 -13.86 10.79
CA VAL A 626 -13.28 -13.28 11.80
C VAL A 626 -14.04 -12.56 12.91
N VAL A 627 -13.40 -12.38 14.06
CA VAL A 627 -13.92 -11.53 15.15
C VAL A 627 -13.02 -10.29 15.30
N ASP A 628 -11.75 -10.48 15.65
CA ASP A 628 -10.75 -9.42 15.80
C ASP A 628 -9.47 -9.68 15.01
N MET A 629 -9.17 -10.97 14.76
CA MET A 629 -8.02 -11.36 13.95
C MET A 629 -8.22 -10.89 12.50
N TRP A 630 -7.12 -10.49 11.87
CA TRP A 630 -7.04 -9.98 10.50
C TRP A 630 -7.71 -8.62 10.24
N LEU A 631 -8.45 -8.06 11.19
CA LEU A 631 -8.98 -6.71 11.06
C LEU A 631 -7.88 -5.66 11.03
N THR A 632 -6.72 -5.98 11.58
CA THR A 632 -5.57 -5.09 11.64
C THR A 632 -4.29 -5.83 11.25
N GLY A 633 -3.40 -5.17 10.50
CA GLY A 633 -2.09 -5.72 10.11
C GLY A 633 -2.10 -6.84 9.07
N PHE A 634 -3.27 -7.25 8.58
CA PHE A 634 -3.40 -8.30 7.58
C PHE A 634 -3.62 -7.69 6.19
N ASP A 635 -2.80 -8.07 5.20
CA ASP A 635 -2.83 -7.50 3.86
C ASP A 635 -3.16 -8.55 2.80
N VAL A 636 -4.31 -8.37 2.13
CA VAL A 636 -4.79 -9.20 1.01
C VAL A 636 -5.36 -8.30 -0.08
N PRO A 637 -4.56 -7.84 -1.03
CA PRO A 637 -5.00 -6.92 -2.08
C PRO A 637 -6.23 -7.40 -2.88
N ALA A 638 -6.33 -8.72 -3.12
CA ALA A 638 -7.44 -9.35 -3.83
C ALA A 638 -8.75 -9.43 -3.04
N LEU A 639 -8.76 -9.03 -1.75
CA LEU A 639 -9.99 -8.96 -0.94
C LEU A 639 -10.80 -7.74 -1.38
N ASP A 640 -11.95 -7.96 -1.98
CA ASP A 640 -12.80 -6.89 -2.53
C ASP A 640 -14.08 -6.64 -1.74
N THR A 641 -14.50 -7.56 -0.88
CA THR A 641 -15.75 -7.46 -0.13
C THR A 641 -15.56 -7.78 1.34
N ILE A 642 -16.07 -6.91 2.20
CA ILE A 642 -16.15 -7.13 3.64
C ILE A 642 -17.61 -7.01 4.11
N TYR A 643 -18.05 -7.99 4.89
CA TYR A 643 -19.38 -8.04 5.51
C TYR A 643 -19.21 -7.74 7.00
N ILE A 644 -19.98 -6.79 7.52
CA ILE A 644 -19.85 -6.32 8.90
C ILE A 644 -21.12 -6.62 9.66
N ASP A 645 -21.01 -7.52 10.63
CA ASP A 645 -22.04 -7.87 11.61
C ASP A 645 -21.49 -7.70 13.04
N LYS A 646 -20.80 -6.58 13.23
CA LYS A 646 -20.13 -6.24 14.49
C LYS A 646 -20.26 -4.75 14.76
N PRO A 647 -20.66 -4.35 15.99
CA PRO A 647 -20.57 -2.97 16.44
C PRO A 647 -19.07 -2.60 16.61
N ILE A 648 -18.52 -1.89 15.63
CA ILE A 648 -17.10 -1.53 15.58
C ILE A 648 -16.95 -0.04 15.89
N GLN A 649 -16.05 0.31 16.81
CA GLN A 649 -15.74 1.70 17.18
C GLN A 649 -14.94 2.43 16.08
N GLN A 650 -14.95 3.75 16.11
CA GLN A 650 -14.45 4.66 15.08
C GLN A 650 -13.10 4.25 14.46
N HIS A 651 -12.04 4.08 15.27
CA HIS A 651 -10.72 3.74 14.75
C HIS A 651 -10.62 2.30 14.23
N SER A 652 -11.23 1.34 14.93
CA SER A 652 -11.28 -0.06 14.49
C SER A 652 -12.09 -0.22 13.22
N LEU A 653 -13.12 0.62 13.03
CA LEU A 653 -13.92 0.64 11.82
C LEU A 653 -13.06 1.05 10.60
N ILE A 654 -12.31 2.16 10.70
CA ILE A 654 -11.41 2.58 9.61
C ILE A 654 -10.39 1.49 9.26
N GLN A 655 -9.82 0.83 10.25
CA GLN A 655 -8.87 -0.28 10.02
C GLN A 655 -9.55 -1.46 9.33
N THR A 656 -10.78 -1.78 9.71
CA THR A 656 -11.57 -2.87 9.16
C THR A 656 -11.92 -2.62 7.70
N ILE A 657 -12.47 -1.44 7.38
CA ILE A 657 -12.84 -1.09 5.99
C ILE A 657 -11.62 -0.92 5.09
N SER A 658 -10.47 -0.56 5.66
CA SER A 658 -9.20 -0.47 4.92
C SER A 658 -8.66 -1.83 4.45
N ARG A 659 -9.26 -2.95 4.82
CA ARG A 659 -8.90 -4.28 4.28
C ARG A 659 -9.32 -4.42 2.81
N VAL A 660 -10.39 -3.76 2.39
CA VAL A 660 -10.92 -3.85 1.02
C VAL A 660 -10.56 -2.67 0.14
N ASN A 661 -9.80 -1.69 0.62
CA ASN A 661 -9.39 -0.53 -0.19
C ASN A 661 -8.06 -0.71 -0.95
N ARG A 662 -7.43 -1.88 -0.90
CA ARG A 662 -6.17 -2.16 -1.58
C ARG A 662 -6.34 -2.22 -3.09
N VAL A 663 -5.38 -1.67 -3.82
CA VAL A 663 -5.31 -1.80 -5.29
C VAL A 663 -4.97 -3.25 -5.65
N TYR A 664 -5.69 -3.78 -6.61
CA TYR A 664 -5.41 -5.08 -7.23
C TYR A 664 -5.90 -5.08 -8.67
N THR A 665 -5.26 -5.85 -9.55
CA THR A 665 -5.63 -5.94 -10.97
C THR A 665 -7.10 -6.32 -11.12
N GLY A 666 -7.87 -5.48 -11.82
CA GLY A 666 -9.31 -5.70 -12.03
C GLY A 666 -10.21 -5.27 -10.85
N LYS A 667 -9.65 -4.69 -9.78
CA LYS A 667 -10.39 -4.17 -8.63
C LYS A 667 -10.48 -2.65 -8.72
N ASP A 668 -11.66 -2.15 -9.01
CA ASP A 668 -11.92 -0.71 -9.14
C ASP A 668 -12.33 -0.07 -7.81
N LYS A 669 -13.05 -0.81 -6.96
CA LYS A 669 -13.59 -0.35 -5.67
C LYS A 669 -13.63 -1.49 -4.66
N GLY A 670 -13.63 -1.15 -3.36
CA GLY A 670 -13.92 -2.09 -2.27
C GLY A 670 -15.36 -1.99 -1.82
N LEU A 671 -16.03 -3.11 -1.54
CA LEU A 671 -17.42 -3.16 -1.09
C LEU A 671 -17.51 -3.46 0.40
N ILE A 672 -18.27 -2.61 1.10
CA ILE A 672 -18.61 -2.77 2.52
C ILE A 672 -20.10 -3.13 2.59
N VAL A 673 -20.41 -4.32 3.08
CA VAL A 673 -21.79 -4.79 3.31
C VAL A 673 -22.06 -4.74 4.80
N ASP A 674 -23.08 -4.00 5.21
CA ASP A 674 -23.36 -3.69 6.61
C ASP A 674 -24.71 -4.26 7.05
N TYR A 675 -24.68 -5.17 8.02
CA TYR A 675 -25.86 -5.78 8.63
C TYR A 675 -26.30 -5.14 9.96
N ILE A 676 -25.60 -4.08 10.42
CA ILE A 676 -25.84 -3.45 11.72
C ILE A 676 -26.36 -2.01 11.61
N GLY A 677 -26.08 -1.32 10.48
CA GLY A 677 -26.48 0.08 10.30
C GLY A 677 -25.45 1.10 10.73
N ILE A 678 -24.15 0.81 10.54
CA ILE A 678 -23.04 1.66 10.99
C ILE A 678 -22.74 2.86 10.08
N LYS A 679 -23.57 3.18 9.08
CA LYS A 679 -23.30 4.26 8.08
C LYS A 679 -22.97 5.60 8.74
N LYS A 680 -23.73 6.00 9.77
CA LYS A 680 -23.51 7.26 10.50
C LYS A 680 -22.14 7.28 11.20
N ASN A 681 -21.81 6.21 11.91
CA ASN A 681 -20.52 6.08 12.60
C ASN A 681 -19.33 6.03 11.63
N MET A 682 -19.54 5.41 10.47
CA MET A 682 -18.56 5.35 9.39
C MET A 682 -18.30 6.75 8.80
N ASN A 683 -19.34 7.54 8.54
CA ASN A 683 -19.21 8.92 8.08
C ASN A 683 -18.49 9.80 9.11
N LEU A 684 -18.82 9.66 10.39
CA LEU A 684 -18.16 10.39 11.48
C LEU A 684 -16.67 9.99 11.59
N ALA A 685 -16.37 8.71 11.51
CA ALA A 685 -15.00 8.21 11.54
C ALA A 685 -14.20 8.74 10.34
N LEU A 686 -14.77 8.71 9.14
CA LEU A 686 -14.10 9.24 7.95
C LEU A 686 -13.89 10.74 8.02
N LYS A 687 -14.87 11.53 8.44
CA LYS A 687 -14.69 12.98 8.65
C LYS A 687 -13.54 13.29 9.60
N LYS A 688 -13.42 12.51 10.68
CA LYS A 688 -12.34 12.70 11.66
C LYS A 688 -10.96 12.33 11.10
N TYR A 689 -10.88 11.35 10.19
CA TYR A 689 -9.61 10.76 9.76
C TYR A 689 -9.25 10.98 8.28
N THR A 690 -10.06 11.67 7.48
CA THR A 690 -9.82 11.77 6.03
C THR A 690 -9.93 13.18 5.44
N ASN A 691 -10.21 14.23 6.21
CA ASN A 691 -10.56 15.56 5.69
C ASN A 691 -11.69 15.53 4.63
N PHE A 692 -12.59 14.56 4.75
CA PHE A 692 -13.72 14.40 3.83
C PHE A 692 -14.71 15.55 4.06
N GLU A 693 -14.82 16.47 3.10
CA GLU A 693 -15.79 17.58 3.16
C GLU A 693 -17.19 17.14 2.74
N SER A 694 -17.36 15.99 2.10
CA SER A 694 -18.66 15.49 1.62
C SER A 694 -19.25 14.41 2.52
N ASP A 695 -20.55 14.47 2.73
CA ASP A 695 -21.34 13.53 3.52
C ASP A 695 -21.58 12.17 2.84
N GLU A 696 -20.86 11.85 1.74
CA GLU A 696 -21.27 10.78 0.85
C GLU A 696 -20.20 9.74 0.62
N PHE A 697 -20.34 8.57 1.27
CA PHE A 697 -19.98 7.34 0.58
C PHE A 697 -20.84 7.21 -0.68
N GLU A 698 -20.22 6.80 -1.79
CA GLU A 698 -21.00 6.32 -2.92
C GLU A 698 -21.87 5.14 -2.42
N GLY A 699 -23.17 5.37 -2.32
CA GLY A 699 -24.11 4.29 -2.02
C GLY A 699 -24.27 3.38 -3.23
N VAL A 700 -24.67 2.14 -3.00
CA VAL A 700 -25.04 1.20 -4.07
C VAL A 700 -26.11 1.80 -5.00
N GLU A 701 -26.95 2.71 -4.50
CA GLU A 701 -27.97 3.44 -5.26
C GLU A 701 -27.39 4.27 -6.41
N GLN A 702 -26.23 4.90 -6.22
CA GLN A 702 -25.54 5.63 -7.28
C GLN A 702 -25.03 4.69 -8.36
N SER A 703 -24.52 3.52 -7.96
CA SER A 703 -24.08 2.48 -8.91
C SER A 703 -25.27 1.95 -9.73
N ILE A 704 -26.44 1.76 -9.13
CA ILE A 704 -27.68 1.38 -9.84
C ILE A 704 -28.07 2.44 -10.87
N THR A 705 -28.01 3.72 -10.50
CA THR A 705 -28.29 4.84 -11.41
C THR A 705 -27.33 4.82 -12.60
N ILE A 706 -26.03 4.66 -12.35
CA ILE A 706 -25.02 4.58 -13.41
C ILE A 706 -25.28 3.40 -14.36
N VAL A 707 -25.67 2.22 -13.84
CA VAL A 707 -26.01 1.07 -14.68
C VAL A 707 -27.18 1.40 -15.60
N LYS A 708 -28.26 1.98 -15.07
CA LYS A 708 -29.45 2.34 -15.86
C LYS A 708 -29.14 3.39 -16.92
N ASP A 709 -28.43 4.45 -16.55
CA ASP A 709 -28.01 5.50 -17.49
C ASP A 709 -27.15 4.94 -18.64
N GLN A 710 -26.18 4.04 -18.31
CA GLN A 710 -25.34 3.42 -19.35
C GLN A 710 -26.15 2.43 -20.22
N LEU A 711 -27.11 1.69 -19.67
CA LEU A 711 -28.00 0.85 -20.47
C LEU A 711 -28.82 1.68 -21.45
N ASP A 712 -29.34 2.84 -21.04
CA ASP A 712 -30.05 3.75 -21.93
C ASP A 712 -29.15 4.30 -23.04
N VAL A 713 -27.91 4.70 -22.73
CA VAL A 713 -26.92 5.14 -23.71
C VAL A 713 -26.61 4.02 -24.72
N LEU A 714 -26.39 2.80 -24.25
CA LEU A 714 -26.11 1.63 -25.09
C LEU A 714 -27.32 1.24 -25.95
N ALA A 715 -28.54 1.31 -25.41
CA ALA A 715 -29.76 1.09 -26.17
C ALA A 715 -29.93 2.11 -27.31
N GLN A 716 -29.56 3.38 -27.09
CA GLN A 716 -29.54 4.41 -28.14
C GLN A 716 -28.48 4.13 -29.20
N MET A 717 -27.29 3.67 -28.82
CA MET A 717 -26.24 3.26 -29.78
C MET A 717 -26.73 2.09 -30.66
N PHE A 718 -27.49 1.17 -30.12
CA PHE A 718 -28.00 -0.03 -30.78
C PHE A 718 -29.41 0.10 -31.33
N HIS A 719 -29.98 1.31 -31.44
CA HIS A 719 -31.42 1.52 -31.83
C HIS A 719 -31.74 0.93 -33.22
N ASN A 720 -30.79 0.84 -34.14
CA ASN A 720 -30.96 0.24 -35.47
C ASN A 720 -30.49 -1.22 -35.55
N PHE A 721 -30.11 -1.84 -34.43
CA PHE A 721 -29.62 -3.20 -34.36
C PHE A 721 -30.70 -4.14 -33.82
N ASN A 722 -30.95 -5.25 -34.52
CA ASN A 722 -31.90 -6.27 -34.04
C ASN A 722 -31.15 -7.34 -33.23
N SER A 723 -31.34 -7.34 -31.92
CA SER A 723 -30.75 -8.28 -30.95
C SER A 723 -31.62 -9.47 -30.61
N THR A 724 -32.78 -9.66 -31.28
CA THR A 724 -33.80 -10.69 -30.92
C THR A 724 -33.23 -12.10 -30.92
N ASP A 725 -32.34 -12.42 -31.88
CA ASP A 725 -31.75 -13.75 -32.00
C ASP A 725 -30.83 -14.08 -30.82
N TYR A 726 -30.28 -13.08 -30.13
CA TYR A 726 -29.46 -13.29 -28.95
C TYR A 726 -30.28 -13.79 -27.77
N PHE A 727 -31.52 -13.29 -27.61
CA PHE A 727 -32.38 -13.63 -26.47
C PHE A 727 -33.21 -14.88 -26.71
N ASN A 728 -33.59 -15.14 -27.94
CA ASN A 728 -34.57 -16.17 -28.27
C ASN A 728 -34.04 -17.27 -29.23
N GLY A 729 -32.83 -17.12 -29.74
CA GLY A 729 -32.26 -18.06 -30.75
C GLY A 729 -31.55 -19.25 -30.10
N SER A 730 -31.24 -20.24 -30.94
CA SER A 730 -30.31 -21.33 -30.60
C SER A 730 -28.89 -20.80 -30.31
N PRO A 731 -28.01 -21.54 -29.63
CA PRO A 731 -26.66 -21.12 -29.37
C PRO A 731 -25.88 -20.64 -30.61
N LYS A 732 -26.11 -21.25 -31.75
CA LYS A 732 -25.54 -20.85 -33.04
C LYS A 732 -26.04 -19.50 -33.53
N GLU A 733 -27.37 -19.26 -33.40
CA GLU A 733 -27.98 -17.98 -33.76
C GLU A 733 -27.57 -16.86 -32.80
N GLN A 734 -27.45 -17.17 -31.50
CA GLN A 734 -26.94 -16.24 -30.49
C GLN A 734 -25.51 -15.79 -30.81
N LEU A 735 -24.62 -16.74 -31.16
CA LEU A 735 -23.25 -16.43 -31.54
C LEU A 735 -23.19 -15.63 -32.85
N ALA A 736 -24.02 -15.95 -33.83
CA ALA A 736 -24.13 -15.19 -35.09
C ALA A 736 -24.63 -13.75 -34.84
N CYS A 737 -25.57 -13.58 -33.89
CA CYS A 737 -26.04 -12.27 -33.50
C CYS A 737 -24.94 -11.44 -32.83
N LEU A 738 -24.14 -12.05 -31.96
CA LEU A 738 -22.99 -11.37 -31.34
C LEU A 738 -21.97 -10.92 -32.37
N ASN A 739 -21.66 -11.75 -33.37
CA ASN A 739 -20.73 -11.38 -34.44
C ASN A 739 -21.25 -10.18 -35.24
N ARG A 740 -22.56 -10.17 -35.60
CA ARG A 740 -23.18 -9.02 -36.29
C ARG A 740 -23.17 -7.76 -35.41
N ALA A 741 -23.33 -7.92 -34.09
CA ALA A 741 -23.25 -6.80 -33.14
C ALA A 741 -21.84 -6.21 -33.06
N VAL A 742 -20.82 -7.05 -33.13
CA VAL A 742 -19.42 -6.63 -33.20
C VAL A 742 -19.15 -5.84 -34.49
N GLU A 743 -19.58 -6.37 -35.67
CA GLU A 743 -19.47 -5.67 -36.96
C GLU A 743 -20.23 -4.34 -36.93
N TYR A 744 -21.39 -4.28 -36.29
CA TYR A 744 -22.17 -3.06 -36.14
C TYR A 744 -21.44 -1.99 -35.31
N VAL A 745 -20.80 -2.36 -34.24
CA VAL A 745 -20.03 -1.43 -33.41
C VAL A 745 -18.79 -0.94 -34.15
N GLN A 746 -18.18 -1.77 -35.03
CA GLN A 746 -17.01 -1.42 -35.80
C GLN A 746 -17.31 -0.61 -37.08
N LEU A 747 -18.56 -0.20 -37.33
CA LEU A 747 -18.91 0.64 -38.49
C LEU A 747 -18.17 1.99 -38.49
N THR A 748 -17.84 2.51 -37.30
CA THR A 748 -16.99 3.71 -37.14
C THR A 748 -16.12 3.57 -35.89
N GLU A 749 -14.91 4.10 -35.95
CA GLU A 749 -13.95 4.12 -34.85
C GLU A 749 -14.50 4.88 -33.63
N ASP A 750 -15.26 5.95 -33.84
CA ASP A 750 -15.93 6.71 -32.75
C ASP A 750 -16.97 5.86 -32.03
N LEU A 751 -17.80 5.08 -32.78
CA LEU A 751 -18.80 4.22 -32.18
C LEU A 751 -18.15 3.11 -31.36
N GLU A 752 -17.08 2.48 -31.85
CA GLU A 752 -16.33 1.46 -31.11
C GLU A 752 -15.78 2.02 -29.80
N THR A 753 -15.08 3.16 -29.86
CA THR A 753 -14.47 3.80 -28.68
C THR A 753 -15.50 4.15 -27.63
N ARG A 754 -16.62 4.76 -28.02
CA ARG A 754 -17.71 5.15 -27.12
C ARG A 754 -18.42 3.92 -26.53
N PHE A 755 -18.66 2.89 -27.34
CA PHE A 755 -19.25 1.63 -26.87
C PHE A 755 -18.36 0.96 -25.82
N MET A 756 -17.05 0.81 -26.10
CA MET A 756 -16.11 0.17 -25.21
C MET A 756 -16.02 0.90 -23.85
N ALA A 757 -16.08 2.24 -23.87
CA ALA A 757 -16.07 3.06 -22.65
C ALA A 757 -17.40 2.93 -21.86
N ALA A 758 -18.56 2.98 -22.52
CA ALA A 758 -19.87 2.86 -21.90
C ALA A 758 -20.05 1.49 -21.23
N VAL A 759 -19.70 0.40 -21.95
CA VAL A 759 -19.82 -0.96 -21.37
C VAL A 759 -18.85 -1.16 -20.21
N LYS A 760 -17.62 -0.61 -20.28
CA LYS A 760 -16.67 -0.66 -19.16
C LYS A 760 -17.27 0.02 -17.93
N ARG A 761 -17.79 1.23 -18.06
CA ARG A 761 -18.38 2.01 -16.96
C ARG A 761 -19.61 1.31 -16.38
N MET A 762 -20.47 0.75 -17.25
CA MET A 762 -21.63 -0.03 -16.85
C MET A 762 -21.24 -1.26 -16.02
N LYS A 763 -20.27 -2.05 -16.51
CA LYS A 763 -19.82 -3.28 -15.83
C LYS A 763 -19.17 -2.97 -14.48
N GLN A 764 -18.36 -1.92 -14.39
CA GLN A 764 -17.77 -1.48 -13.13
C GLN A 764 -18.82 -1.11 -12.09
N ALA A 765 -19.86 -0.38 -12.47
CA ALA A 765 -20.98 -0.06 -11.58
C ALA A 765 -21.80 -1.31 -11.21
N PHE A 766 -22.07 -2.18 -12.18
CA PHE A 766 -22.82 -3.42 -11.95
C PHE A 766 -22.11 -4.36 -10.97
N ASN A 767 -20.80 -4.45 -10.99
CA ASN A 767 -20.05 -5.27 -10.05
C ASN A 767 -20.32 -4.91 -8.58
N LEU A 768 -20.79 -3.70 -8.30
CA LEU A 768 -21.12 -3.23 -6.96
C LEU A 768 -22.58 -3.48 -6.57
N CYS A 769 -23.47 -3.58 -7.53
CA CYS A 769 -24.91 -3.69 -7.32
C CYS A 769 -25.54 -4.94 -7.98
N SER A 770 -24.73 -5.93 -8.37
CA SER A 770 -25.17 -7.13 -9.10
C SER A 770 -26.27 -7.94 -8.39
N SER A 771 -26.31 -7.87 -7.06
CA SER A 771 -27.32 -8.51 -6.22
C SER A 771 -28.55 -7.63 -5.93
N SER A 772 -28.63 -6.42 -6.53
CA SER A 772 -29.76 -5.51 -6.31
C SER A 772 -30.99 -5.95 -7.11
N GLU A 773 -32.13 -5.98 -6.44
CA GLU A 773 -33.44 -6.21 -7.07
C GLU A 773 -33.92 -5.02 -7.93
N ALA A 774 -33.31 -3.85 -7.77
CA ALA A 774 -33.61 -2.65 -8.54
C ALA A 774 -33.17 -2.73 -10.01
N ILE A 775 -32.37 -3.73 -10.38
CA ILE A 775 -31.97 -4.05 -11.76
C ILE A 775 -32.80 -5.30 -12.17
N SER A 776 -33.75 -5.12 -13.08
CA SER A 776 -34.60 -6.19 -13.58
C SER A 776 -33.81 -7.24 -14.37
N ASP A 777 -34.35 -8.46 -14.48
CA ASP A 777 -33.72 -9.54 -15.25
C ASP A 777 -33.51 -9.15 -16.72
N LYS A 778 -34.47 -8.40 -17.30
CA LYS A 778 -34.34 -7.88 -18.66
C LYS A 778 -33.18 -6.91 -18.79
N GLU A 779 -32.93 -6.03 -17.83
CA GLU A 779 -31.77 -5.12 -17.80
C GLU A 779 -30.48 -5.91 -17.66
N LYS A 780 -30.44 -6.97 -16.85
CA LYS A 780 -29.31 -7.89 -16.72
C LYS A 780 -29.02 -8.61 -18.04
N ASP A 781 -30.03 -9.07 -18.75
CA ASP A 781 -29.89 -9.73 -20.06
C ASP A 781 -29.21 -8.79 -21.09
N TYR A 782 -29.68 -7.53 -21.18
CA TYR A 782 -29.03 -6.54 -22.06
C TYR A 782 -27.61 -6.20 -21.61
N LEU A 783 -27.37 -6.08 -20.31
CA LEU A 783 -26.02 -5.88 -19.77
C LEU A 783 -25.09 -7.01 -20.19
N HIS A 784 -25.53 -8.26 -20.05
CA HIS A 784 -24.77 -9.44 -20.48
C HIS A 784 -24.52 -9.44 -22.00
N PHE A 785 -25.52 -9.05 -22.79
CA PHE A 785 -25.35 -8.88 -24.25
C PHE A 785 -24.23 -7.89 -24.58
N TYR A 786 -24.28 -6.68 -24.02
CA TYR A 786 -23.25 -5.66 -24.29
C TYR A 786 -21.86 -6.08 -23.78
N CYS A 787 -21.80 -6.73 -22.63
CA CYS A 787 -20.53 -7.28 -22.11
C CYS A 787 -19.96 -8.37 -23.03
N ALA A 788 -20.81 -9.21 -23.61
CA ALA A 788 -20.39 -10.23 -24.57
C ALA A 788 -19.81 -9.63 -25.86
N VAL A 789 -20.50 -8.63 -26.42
CA VAL A 789 -20.03 -7.90 -27.62
C VAL A 789 -18.65 -7.25 -27.31
N ARG A 790 -18.53 -6.58 -26.18
CA ARG A 790 -17.25 -5.96 -25.75
C ARG A 790 -16.13 -6.99 -25.61
N SER A 791 -16.43 -8.16 -25.06
CA SER A 791 -15.41 -9.22 -24.86
C SER A 791 -14.90 -9.77 -26.17
N ILE A 792 -15.76 -9.92 -27.18
CA ILE A 792 -15.35 -10.35 -28.53
C ILE A 792 -14.52 -9.26 -29.20
N LEU A 793 -14.96 -8.00 -29.16
CA LEU A 793 -14.21 -6.85 -29.69
C LEU A 793 -12.79 -6.78 -29.11
N PHE A 794 -12.66 -6.91 -27.80
CA PHE A 794 -11.38 -6.85 -27.12
C PHE A 794 -10.40 -7.92 -27.62
N LYS A 795 -10.90 -9.15 -27.85
CA LYS A 795 -10.09 -10.25 -28.39
C LYS A 795 -9.63 -9.98 -29.83
N LEU A 796 -10.50 -9.37 -30.64
CA LEU A 796 -10.18 -9.06 -32.04
C LEU A 796 -9.16 -7.91 -32.19
N THR A 797 -9.21 -6.92 -31.28
CA THR A 797 -8.42 -5.69 -31.38
C THR A 797 -7.08 -5.74 -30.67
N LYS A 798 -6.93 -6.50 -29.58
CA LYS A 798 -5.73 -6.50 -28.73
C LYS A 798 -4.97 -7.83 -28.64
N GLY A 799 -5.37 -8.86 -29.38
CA GLY A 799 -4.61 -10.11 -29.57
C GLY A 799 -4.50 -11.05 -28.38
N ASP A 800 -4.38 -10.55 -27.16
CA ASP A 800 -4.36 -11.32 -25.91
C ASP A 800 -5.50 -10.87 -25.00
N ALA A 801 -6.45 -11.75 -24.78
CA ALA A 801 -7.56 -11.48 -23.87
C ALA A 801 -7.07 -11.43 -22.42
N PRO A 802 -7.53 -10.47 -21.60
CA PRO A 802 -7.43 -10.62 -20.18
C PRO A 802 -8.08 -11.93 -19.76
N ASP A 803 -7.51 -12.55 -18.75
CA ASP A 803 -7.81 -13.85 -18.17
C ASP A 803 -9.26 -14.31 -18.40
N ILE A 804 -9.42 -15.54 -18.91
CA ILE A 804 -10.72 -16.20 -19.20
C ILE A 804 -11.67 -16.15 -17.99
N SER A 805 -11.16 -16.01 -16.77
CA SER A 805 -11.95 -15.81 -15.54
C SER A 805 -12.81 -14.54 -15.54
N GLN A 806 -12.50 -13.55 -16.40
CA GLN A 806 -13.27 -12.30 -16.55
C GLN A 806 -14.31 -12.36 -17.70
N MET A 807 -14.38 -13.47 -18.42
CA MET A 807 -15.46 -13.64 -19.40
C MET A 807 -16.80 -13.82 -18.67
N ASN A 808 -17.80 -13.05 -19.11
CA ASN A 808 -19.16 -13.25 -18.65
C ASN A 808 -19.54 -14.74 -18.71
N ALA A 809 -20.08 -15.28 -17.61
CA ALA A 809 -20.49 -16.68 -17.52
C ALA A 809 -21.38 -17.08 -18.70
N ARG A 810 -22.24 -16.16 -19.17
CA ARG A 810 -23.13 -16.37 -20.31
C ARG A 810 -22.39 -16.57 -21.63
N VAL A 811 -21.30 -15.83 -21.90
CA VAL A 811 -20.46 -16.04 -23.09
C VAL A 811 -19.78 -17.40 -23.05
N ARG A 812 -19.38 -17.85 -21.88
CA ARG A 812 -18.79 -19.18 -21.68
C ARG A 812 -19.80 -20.29 -21.97
N GLU A 813 -21.02 -20.19 -21.41
CA GLU A 813 -22.11 -21.14 -21.68
C GLU A 813 -22.47 -21.20 -23.19
N LEU A 814 -22.53 -20.04 -23.85
CA LEU A 814 -22.82 -19.97 -25.29
C LEU A 814 -21.73 -20.60 -26.14
N LEU A 815 -20.44 -20.38 -25.81
CA LEU A 815 -19.31 -21.00 -26.50
C LEU A 815 -19.28 -22.51 -26.27
N GLU A 816 -19.50 -22.96 -25.03
CA GLU A 816 -19.58 -24.40 -24.70
C GLU A 816 -20.79 -25.05 -25.38
N GLY A 817 -21.96 -24.40 -25.38
CA GLY A 817 -23.16 -24.86 -26.08
C GLY A 817 -23.02 -24.90 -27.60
N ALA A 818 -22.34 -23.93 -28.20
CA ALA A 818 -22.07 -23.92 -29.63
C ALA A 818 -21.05 -25.01 -30.05
N ILE A 819 -20.07 -25.34 -29.22
CA ILE A 819 -19.09 -26.40 -29.47
C ILE A 819 -19.73 -27.78 -29.31
N GLN A 820 -20.72 -27.95 -28.44
CA GLN A 820 -21.42 -29.25 -28.26
C GLN A 820 -22.49 -29.51 -29.33
N SER A 821 -22.89 -28.53 -30.14
CA SER A 821 -23.87 -28.64 -31.18
C SER A 821 -23.30 -28.90 -32.58
N ASP A 822 -21.97 -28.91 -32.75
CA ASP A 822 -21.27 -29.41 -33.92
C ASP A 822 -20.74 -30.84 -33.67
#